data_ccc7ad929b9cfbbebf75173f507c0876
#
_entry.id   ccc7ad929b9cfbbebf75173f507c0876
#
_cell.length_a   1.000
_cell.length_b   1.000
_cell.length_c   1.000
_cell.angle_alpha   90.00
_cell.angle_beta   90.00
_cell.angle_gamma   90.00
#
_symmetry.space_group_name_H-M   'P 1'
#
loop_
_entity.id
_entity.type
_entity.pdbx_description
1 polymer ?
#
loop_
_entity_poly.entity_id
_entity_poly.type
_entity_poly.pdbx_seq_one_letter_code
_entity_poly.pdbx_strand_id
1 'polypeptide(L)'
;TLIANILVVVLLVMAMRYAGLENRLFYSVFGIVVCLLVIVDIIFFVGFNHRDHILKIVTCVFAAILVLGGSVGSYYIYRVNSAVDNLVNVQDGETYETIRVTIATYKNTSITDIDDLNGKTVGSLSAAGVSAASVGQDYLTENGVEPTYKTYNMTTDLYQALVEGEIDAAIFPNTYRSQLTSTDAAFETYLSDTTDMISFEKDVVTSDSVTSNIDISVEAFNILLIGYAPEAGGGGLTDTIIVASVNPKTMQATLVSIPRDSYVPISCYNNARSKINDAGAASRSCLMETVGNLLDINIDFYMEVNFQGLVDIVDALGGIYINSPVEFVGQSSSSSRGEMNVWVPAGEILANGEQALAFARERHAMPNGDFDRQIHQQEVIQEIVRKFMDLSDISQALAVMDAAGENFETNLSVNQLTSIFNYLLTAPNYSGLPQFNILDIRSSRLTGYDRWFYSYSMRLPLWSYYLWEGSITDNVELLNETLGIYDSYDDQPGIFSFFVEYPYDRGLLYQEYYDEEMIPEDMPPYYPNLTNMTYEEAMAWADANGVTLNVTFINEGEDGYDPNAVGSVISQYPAYGQLVEDFPSGSITVIGNPLSEEDKVPNFVGKSIYEVYDWANNNGYSVNATVQANSDESLAGQVISQSIQAGTDKSLHSSIDVTYYEIPTISTSELDGGIGVWTTSEISSWMSRMGITTSPQYTYVETSDYAEGTLIRYSMNTDKATRNTTFTFVLATAPTTTPTPTPTPTPTPTPTPTPTPTPTSTPPSSESSGEE
;
A
#
# COMPACT_ATOMS: atom_id res chain seq x y z
N THR A 1 49.42 -25.69 -12.24
CA THR A 1 48.42 -26.03 -13.29
C THR A 1 47.32 -26.96 -12.77
N LEU A 2 47.63 -28.10 -12.09
CA LEU A 2 46.60 -29.03 -11.61
C LEU A 2 45.53 -28.34 -10.75
N ILE A 3 45.93 -27.49 -9.81
CA ILE A 3 45.00 -26.71 -8.97
C ILE A 3 44.17 -25.72 -9.83
N ALA A 4 44.84 -25.07 -10.82
CA ALA A 4 44.12 -24.16 -11.74
C ALA A 4 43.08 -24.90 -12.56
N ASN A 5 43.44 -26.08 -13.10
CA ASN A 5 42.50 -26.90 -13.87
C ASN A 5 41.33 -27.39 -13.03
N ILE A 6 41.55 -27.82 -11.78
CA ILE A 6 40.49 -28.22 -10.86
C ILE A 6 39.55 -27.05 -10.58
N LEU A 7 40.08 -25.86 -10.28
CA LEU A 7 39.27 -24.67 -10.01
C LEU A 7 38.45 -24.22 -11.21
N VAL A 8 39.02 -24.26 -12.43
CA VAL A 8 38.29 -23.94 -13.65
C VAL A 8 37.24 -24.99 -13.97
N VAL A 9 37.54 -26.29 -13.73
CA VAL A 9 36.52 -27.35 -13.89
C VAL A 9 35.39 -27.19 -12.88
N VAL A 10 35.68 -26.85 -11.64
CA VAL A 10 34.68 -26.56 -10.61
C VAL A 10 33.83 -25.37 -11.04
N LEU A 11 34.44 -24.27 -11.48
CA LEU A 11 33.74 -23.10 -12.02
C LEU A 11 32.82 -23.49 -13.18
N LEU A 12 33.32 -24.26 -14.12
CA LEU A 12 32.53 -24.72 -15.28
C LEU A 12 31.39 -25.63 -14.87
N VAL A 13 31.58 -26.55 -13.93
CA VAL A 13 30.51 -27.41 -13.41
C VAL A 13 29.47 -26.59 -12.67
N MET A 14 29.89 -25.61 -11.87
CA MET A 14 28.97 -24.67 -11.21
C MET A 14 28.19 -23.85 -12.24
N ALA A 15 28.85 -23.30 -13.25
CA ALA A 15 28.23 -22.54 -14.32
C ALA A 15 27.25 -23.39 -15.19
N MET A 16 27.57 -24.68 -15.41
CA MET A 16 26.66 -25.62 -16.11
C MET A 16 25.33 -25.83 -15.41
N ARG A 17 25.31 -25.73 -14.10
CA ARG A 17 24.09 -25.87 -13.28
C ARG A 17 23.09 -24.73 -13.54
N TYR A 18 23.58 -23.55 -14.01
CA TYR A 18 22.80 -22.35 -14.25
C TYR A 18 22.49 -22.09 -15.74
N ALA A 19 23.35 -22.53 -16.67
CA ALA A 19 23.23 -22.13 -18.07
C ALA A 19 22.14 -22.83 -18.85
N GLY A 20 21.44 -23.80 -18.24
CA GLY A 20 20.54 -24.69 -18.97
C GLY A 20 21.28 -25.50 -20.06
N LEU A 21 20.95 -26.76 -20.22
CA LEU A 21 21.65 -27.66 -21.19
C LEU A 21 21.51 -27.26 -22.67
N GLU A 22 20.68 -26.27 -23.00
CA GLU A 22 20.36 -25.87 -24.38
C GLU A 22 21.16 -24.66 -24.92
N ASN A 23 21.97 -23.99 -24.10
CA ASN A 23 22.67 -22.77 -24.50
C ASN A 23 23.91 -23.07 -25.36
N ARG A 24 23.76 -23.00 -26.70
CA ARG A 24 24.85 -23.21 -27.69
C ARG A 24 26.05 -22.28 -27.46
N LEU A 25 25.82 -21.08 -26.95
CA LEU A 25 26.89 -20.10 -26.70
C LEU A 25 27.73 -20.56 -25.50
N PHE A 26 27.12 -21.11 -24.49
CA PHE A 26 27.80 -21.69 -23.34
C PHE A 26 28.74 -22.85 -23.72
N TYR A 27 28.26 -23.81 -24.54
CA TYR A 27 29.13 -24.90 -25.03
C TYR A 27 30.29 -24.40 -25.88
N SER A 28 30.09 -23.32 -26.64
CA SER A 28 31.16 -22.69 -27.41
C SER A 28 32.23 -22.06 -26.49
N VAL A 29 31.78 -21.31 -25.47
CA VAL A 29 32.68 -20.73 -24.44
C VAL A 29 33.36 -21.83 -23.64
N PHE A 30 32.64 -22.87 -23.22
CA PHE A 30 33.16 -24.06 -22.54
C PHE A 30 34.27 -24.70 -23.38
N GLY A 31 34.02 -24.95 -24.67
CA GLY A 31 35.03 -25.51 -25.59
C GLY A 31 36.26 -24.64 -25.69
N ILE A 32 36.13 -23.32 -25.80
CA ILE A 32 37.25 -22.38 -25.83
C ILE A 32 38.06 -22.44 -24.53
N VAL A 33 37.39 -22.42 -23.37
CA VAL A 33 38.08 -22.50 -22.06
C VAL A 33 38.81 -23.79 -21.91
N VAL A 34 38.24 -24.95 -22.26
CA VAL A 34 38.90 -26.24 -22.24
C VAL A 34 40.11 -26.27 -23.17
N CYS A 35 40.00 -25.74 -24.39
CA CYS A 35 41.12 -25.61 -25.32
C CYS A 35 42.25 -24.75 -24.73
N LEU A 36 41.90 -23.60 -24.11
CA LEU A 36 42.88 -22.74 -23.42
C LEU A 36 43.61 -23.48 -22.29
N LEU A 37 42.90 -24.26 -21.46
CA LEU A 37 43.50 -25.08 -20.40
C LEU A 37 44.47 -26.10 -20.95
N VAL A 38 44.12 -26.81 -22.03
CA VAL A 38 45.01 -27.78 -22.70
C VAL A 38 46.26 -27.07 -23.24
N ILE A 39 46.10 -25.88 -23.84
CA ILE A 39 47.24 -25.09 -24.33
C ILE A 39 48.14 -24.68 -23.18
N VAL A 40 47.61 -24.23 -22.06
CA VAL A 40 48.34 -23.85 -20.84
C VAL A 40 49.12 -25.06 -20.28
N ASP A 41 48.47 -26.24 -20.24
CA ASP A 41 49.12 -27.47 -19.78
C ASP A 41 50.28 -27.92 -20.70
N ILE A 42 50.10 -27.81 -22.02
CA ILE A 42 51.15 -28.06 -23.01
C ILE A 42 52.32 -27.09 -22.80
N ILE A 43 52.06 -25.79 -22.68
CA ILE A 43 53.08 -24.76 -22.43
C ILE A 43 53.79 -25.03 -21.10
N PHE A 44 53.06 -25.42 -20.05
CA PHE A 44 53.64 -25.78 -18.75
C PHE A 44 54.54 -26.99 -18.87
N PHE A 45 54.12 -28.07 -19.55
CA PHE A 45 54.88 -29.29 -19.71
C PHE A 45 56.16 -29.04 -20.53
N VAL A 46 56.07 -28.27 -21.60
CA VAL A 46 57.20 -27.84 -22.44
C VAL A 46 58.12 -26.92 -21.64
N GLY A 47 57.59 -25.92 -20.93
CA GLY A 47 58.35 -24.97 -20.13
C GLY A 47 59.05 -25.59 -18.94
N PHE A 48 58.44 -26.61 -18.28
CA PHE A 48 59.03 -27.34 -17.17
C PHE A 48 60.24 -28.18 -17.61
N ASN A 49 60.20 -28.72 -18.83
CA ASN A 49 61.26 -29.56 -19.40
C ASN A 49 62.37 -28.74 -20.08
N HIS A 50 62.18 -27.45 -20.33
CA HIS A 50 63.11 -26.54 -20.97
C HIS A 50 64.02 -25.86 -19.93
N ARG A 51 65.28 -25.54 -20.31
CA ARG A 51 66.26 -24.87 -19.44
C ARG A 51 66.00 -23.38 -19.20
N ASP A 52 65.02 -22.77 -19.96
CA ASP A 52 64.76 -21.35 -19.92
C ASP A 52 63.92 -20.93 -18.71
N HIS A 53 64.55 -20.14 -17.82
CA HIS A 53 63.90 -19.60 -16.63
C HIS A 53 62.72 -18.64 -16.93
N ILE A 54 62.76 -17.90 -18.05
CA ILE A 54 61.74 -16.94 -18.46
C ILE A 54 60.42 -17.66 -18.77
N LEU A 55 60.46 -18.77 -19.53
CA LEU A 55 59.25 -19.53 -19.87
C LEU A 55 58.58 -20.12 -18.62
N LYS A 56 59.39 -20.58 -17.63
CA LYS A 56 58.85 -21.06 -16.36
C LYS A 56 58.15 -19.96 -15.57
N ILE A 57 58.72 -18.75 -15.51
CA ILE A 57 58.09 -17.60 -14.82
C ILE A 57 56.78 -17.22 -15.50
N VAL A 58 56.75 -17.09 -16.84
CA VAL A 58 55.53 -16.76 -17.60
C VAL A 58 54.43 -17.79 -17.35
N THR A 59 54.74 -19.09 -17.36
CA THR A 59 53.76 -20.15 -17.10
C THR A 59 53.22 -20.12 -15.67
N CYS A 60 54.11 -19.85 -14.67
CA CYS A 60 53.68 -19.69 -13.29
C CYS A 60 52.77 -18.49 -13.07
N VAL A 61 53.09 -17.35 -13.71
CA VAL A 61 52.24 -16.14 -13.66
C VAL A 61 50.87 -16.41 -14.28
N PHE A 62 50.82 -17.07 -15.45
CA PHE A 62 49.59 -17.43 -16.12
C PHE A 62 48.73 -18.40 -15.30
N ALA A 63 49.36 -19.41 -14.71
CA ALA A 63 48.68 -20.34 -13.81
C ALA A 63 48.15 -19.61 -12.55
N ALA A 64 48.88 -18.65 -12.01
CA ALA A 64 48.40 -17.84 -10.87
C ALA A 64 47.19 -16.98 -11.23
N ILE A 65 47.17 -16.38 -12.43
CA ILE A 65 46.01 -15.60 -12.94
C ILE A 65 44.79 -16.51 -13.09
N LEU A 66 44.95 -17.73 -13.63
CA LEU A 66 43.84 -18.68 -13.76
C LEU A 66 43.33 -19.16 -12.40
N VAL A 67 44.20 -19.39 -11.41
CA VAL A 67 43.81 -19.76 -10.06
C VAL A 67 43.04 -18.63 -9.39
N LEU A 68 43.51 -17.39 -9.49
CA LEU A 68 42.84 -16.22 -8.93
C LEU A 68 41.50 -16.00 -9.63
N GLY A 69 41.48 -15.99 -10.97
CA GLY A 69 40.22 -15.81 -11.73
C GLY A 69 39.19 -16.91 -11.45
N GLY A 70 39.64 -18.18 -11.43
CA GLY A 70 38.76 -19.31 -11.10
C GLY A 70 38.26 -19.28 -9.66
N SER A 71 39.09 -18.87 -8.70
CA SER A 71 38.68 -18.74 -7.30
C SER A 71 37.66 -17.62 -7.11
N VAL A 72 37.92 -16.46 -7.71
CA VAL A 72 36.97 -15.30 -7.67
C VAL A 72 35.67 -15.68 -8.37
N GLY A 73 35.70 -16.26 -9.56
CA GLY A 73 34.51 -16.69 -10.27
C GLY A 73 33.70 -17.74 -9.51
N SER A 74 34.38 -18.76 -8.91
CA SER A 74 33.68 -19.77 -8.09
C SER A 74 33.08 -19.19 -6.83
N TYR A 75 33.74 -18.19 -6.21
CA TYR A 75 33.19 -17.47 -5.06
C TYR A 75 31.94 -16.70 -5.43
N TYR A 76 31.94 -15.97 -6.56
CA TYR A 76 30.74 -15.24 -7.01
C TYR A 76 29.58 -16.17 -7.37
N ILE A 77 29.85 -17.28 -8.09
CA ILE A 77 28.79 -18.25 -8.39
C ILE A 77 28.26 -18.89 -7.10
N TYR A 78 29.10 -19.21 -6.14
CA TYR A 78 28.68 -19.73 -4.83
C TYR A 78 27.81 -18.71 -4.10
N ARG A 79 28.19 -17.42 -4.11
CA ARG A 79 27.39 -16.35 -3.49
C ARG A 79 26.03 -16.15 -4.16
N VAL A 80 25.99 -16.18 -5.51
CA VAL A 80 24.71 -16.13 -6.26
C VAL A 80 23.82 -17.31 -5.85
N ASN A 81 24.39 -18.52 -5.81
CA ASN A 81 23.67 -19.72 -5.37
C ASN A 81 23.08 -19.55 -3.98
N SER A 82 23.94 -19.19 -3.03
CA SER A 82 23.52 -19.07 -1.63
C SER A 82 22.45 -18.00 -1.45
N ALA A 83 22.56 -16.89 -2.19
CA ALA A 83 21.57 -15.83 -2.15
C ALA A 83 20.23 -16.27 -2.76
N VAL A 84 20.26 -16.98 -3.89
CA VAL A 84 19.05 -17.51 -4.54
C VAL A 84 18.46 -18.67 -3.73
N ASP A 85 19.27 -19.57 -3.19
CA ASP A 85 18.80 -20.69 -2.35
C ASP A 85 18.08 -20.16 -1.08
N ASN A 86 18.45 -18.99 -0.58
CA ASN A 86 17.79 -18.34 0.57
C ASN A 86 16.45 -17.67 0.21
N LEU A 87 16.21 -17.38 -1.08
CA LEU A 87 14.98 -16.73 -1.56
C LEU A 87 13.89 -17.75 -1.92
N VAL A 88 14.23 -19.00 -2.11
CA VAL A 88 13.32 -20.01 -2.66
C VAL A 88 13.03 -21.06 -1.59
N ASN A 89 11.75 -21.18 -1.21
CA ASN A 89 11.27 -22.27 -0.38
C ASN A 89 11.21 -23.61 -1.18
N VAL A 90 12.34 -23.99 -1.82
CA VAL A 90 12.45 -25.26 -2.56
C VAL A 90 13.47 -26.14 -1.88
N GLN A 91 13.01 -27.22 -1.27
CA GLN A 91 13.88 -28.32 -0.81
C GLN A 91 13.65 -29.52 -1.72
N ASP A 92 14.74 -30.12 -2.21
CA ASP A 92 14.72 -31.33 -3.03
C ASP A 92 13.88 -31.26 -4.32
N GLY A 93 13.61 -30.04 -4.85
CA GLY A 93 12.83 -29.80 -6.06
C GLY A 93 11.31 -29.69 -5.83
N GLU A 94 10.87 -29.68 -4.59
CA GLU A 94 9.48 -29.42 -4.19
C GLU A 94 9.35 -27.98 -3.65
N THR A 95 8.29 -27.29 -4.03
CA THR A 95 7.97 -25.95 -3.51
C THR A 95 7.16 -26.09 -2.23
N TYR A 96 7.53 -25.34 -1.20
CA TYR A 96 6.85 -25.34 0.08
C TYR A 96 6.12 -24.02 0.31
N GLU A 97 4.94 -24.10 0.92
CA GLU A 97 4.19 -22.98 1.45
C GLU A 97 4.07 -23.13 2.97
N THR A 98 4.40 -22.07 3.71
CA THR A 98 4.28 -22.07 5.19
C THR A 98 2.85 -21.75 5.59
N ILE A 99 2.12 -22.73 6.09
CA ILE A 99 0.77 -22.56 6.62
C ILE A 99 0.83 -22.32 8.13
N ARG A 100 0.21 -21.21 8.57
CA ARG A 100 0.18 -20.79 9.98
C ARG A 100 -1.20 -21.01 10.57
N VAL A 101 -1.26 -21.73 11.69
CA VAL A 101 -2.50 -22.20 12.29
C VAL A 101 -2.59 -21.76 13.74
N THR A 102 -3.78 -21.33 14.16
CA THR A 102 -4.13 -21.10 15.56
C THR A 102 -5.36 -21.92 15.92
N ILE A 103 -5.30 -22.66 17.04
CA ILE A 103 -6.47 -23.31 17.64
C ILE A 103 -6.88 -22.48 18.85
N ALA A 104 -8.12 -22.01 18.87
CA ALA A 104 -8.63 -21.10 19.87
C ALA A 104 -9.94 -21.56 20.50
N THR A 105 -10.19 -21.11 21.76
CA THR A 105 -11.43 -21.31 22.53
C THR A 105 -11.98 -19.97 23.00
N TYR A 106 -13.29 -19.92 23.31
CA TYR A 106 -13.97 -18.73 23.82
C TYR A 106 -14.56 -18.96 25.21
N LYS A 107 -14.17 -18.13 26.20
CA LYS A 107 -14.67 -18.16 27.58
C LYS A 107 -14.73 -19.55 28.24
N ASN A 108 -14.03 -20.53 27.68
CA ASN A 108 -14.08 -21.91 28.17
C ASN A 108 -12.87 -22.22 29.04
N THR A 109 -13.06 -22.23 30.33
CA THR A 109 -12.01 -22.52 31.32
C THR A 109 -11.78 -24.02 31.54
N SER A 110 -12.58 -24.90 30.94
CA SER A 110 -12.46 -26.35 31.07
C SER A 110 -11.58 -26.98 29.99
N ILE A 111 -11.26 -26.22 28.92
CA ILE A 111 -10.36 -26.63 27.84
C ILE A 111 -9.09 -25.81 28.02
N THR A 112 -8.03 -26.43 28.49
CA THR A 112 -6.75 -25.78 28.78
C THR A 112 -5.59 -26.36 27.97
N ASP A 113 -5.76 -27.57 27.43
CA ASP A 113 -4.80 -28.28 26.58
C ASP A 113 -5.52 -28.90 25.38
N ILE A 114 -4.75 -29.18 24.30
CA ILE A 114 -5.29 -29.82 23.11
C ILE A 114 -5.91 -31.19 23.40
N ASP A 115 -5.41 -31.92 24.39
CA ASP A 115 -5.94 -33.21 24.85
C ASP A 115 -7.39 -33.11 25.35
N ASP A 116 -7.79 -31.95 25.87
CA ASP A 116 -9.16 -31.69 26.31
C ASP A 116 -10.16 -31.61 25.17
N LEU A 117 -9.68 -31.51 23.92
CA LEU A 117 -10.50 -31.51 22.71
C LEU A 117 -11.00 -32.90 22.29
N ASN A 118 -10.54 -33.99 22.94
CA ASN A 118 -11.03 -35.34 22.67
C ASN A 118 -12.55 -35.42 22.87
N GLY A 119 -13.27 -35.84 21.83
CA GLY A 119 -14.72 -35.97 21.85
C GLY A 119 -15.49 -34.63 21.90
N LYS A 120 -14.80 -33.49 21.75
CA LYS A 120 -15.37 -32.15 21.62
C LYS A 120 -15.71 -31.83 20.18
N THR A 121 -16.47 -30.76 19.98
CA THR A 121 -16.75 -30.24 18.62
C THR A 121 -15.75 -29.16 18.27
N VAL A 122 -14.96 -29.40 17.23
CA VAL A 122 -13.97 -28.44 16.73
C VAL A 122 -14.42 -27.93 15.36
N GLY A 123 -14.54 -26.60 15.26
CA GLY A 123 -14.85 -25.93 14.00
C GLY A 123 -13.62 -25.71 13.14
N SER A 124 -13.79 -25.73 11.82
CA SER A 124 -12.76 -25.34 10.86
C SER A 124 -13.38 -24.73 9.61
N LEU A 125 -12.56 -24.01 8.82
CA LEU A 125 -13.01 -23.51 7.54
C LEU A 125 -13.16 -24.65 6.53
N SER A 126 -14.16 -24.54 5.66
CA SER A 126 -14.34 -25.41 4.51
C SER A 126 -13.37 -24.96 3.43
N ALA A 127 -12.22 -25.63 3.34
CA ALA A 127 -11.19 -25.28 2.37
C ALA A 127 -10.86 -26.49 1.49
N ALA A 128 -10.69 -26.25 0.18
CA ALA A 128 -10.15 -27.23 -0.73
C ALA A 128 -8.60 -27.18 -0.68
N GLY A 129 -7.97 -28.36 -0.71
CA GLY A 129 -6.51 -28.45 -0.70
C GLY A 129 -5.86 -28.26 0.66
N VAL A 130 -4.59 -27.88 0.66
CA VAL A 130 -3.81 -27.63 1.89
C VAL A 130 -4.16 -26.25 2.43
N SER A 131 -4.52 -26.19 3.70
CA SER A 131 -5.04 -24.99 4.34
C SER A 131 -4.82 -25.04 5.85
N ALA A 132 -5.04 -23.93 6.55
CA ALA A 132 -5.00 -23.91 8.00
C ALA A 132 -5.94 -24.97 8.62
N ALA A 133 -7.09 -25.21 7.98
CA ALA A 133 -8.04 -26.23 8.43
C ALA A 133 -7.45 -27.63 8.36
N SER A 134 -6.92 -28.05 7.20
CA SER A 134 -6.33 -29.39 7.01
C SER A 134 -5.09 -29.58 7.89
N VAL A 135 -4.21 -28.61 7.93
CA VAL A 135 -2.98 -28.65 8.76
C VAL A 135 -3.30 -28.73 10.25
N GLY A 136 -4.31 -27.98 10.70
CA GLY A 136 -4.77 -28.03 12.11
C GLY A 136 -5.43 -29.37 12.47
N GLN A 137 -6.22 -29.94 11.56
CA GLN A 137 -6.82 -31.28 11.74
C GLN A 137 -5.76 -32.37 11.80
N ASP A 138 -4.77 -32.32 10.89
CA ASP A 138 -3.64 -33.24 10.88
C ASP A 138 -2.84 -33.14 12.19
N TYR A 139 -2.58 -31.91 12.66
CA TYR A 139 -1.88 -31.69 13.92
C TYR A 139 -2.61 -32.34 15.10
N LEU A 140 -3.93 -32.17 15.23
CA LEU A 140 -4.71 -32.81 16.27
C LEU A 140 -4.64 -34.33 16.18
N THR A 141 -4.74 -34.87 14.96
CA THR A 141 -4.66 -36.32 14.70
C THR A 141 -3.27 -36.88 15.04
N GLU A 142 -2.19 -36.20 14.65
CA GLU A 142 -0.80 -36.57 14.94
C GLU A 142 -0.53 -36.60 16.47
N ASN A 143 -1.24 -35.75 17.24
CA ASN A 143 -1.16 -35.72 18.71
C ASN A 143 -2.18 -36.63 19.40
N GLY A 144 -2.92 -37.46 18.64
CA GLY A 144 -3.85 -38.46 19.22
C GLY A 144 -5.17 -37.85 19.70
N VAL A 145 -5.52 -36.67 19.22
CA VAL A 145 -6.78 -35.97 19.56
C VAL A 145 -7.82 -36.26 18.48
N GLU A 146 -8.98 -36.79 18.86
CA GLU A 146 -10.06 -37.17 17.96
C GLU A 146 -11.35 -36.38 18.26
N PRO A 147 -11.47 -35.12 17.79
CA PRO A 147 -12.68 -34.32 17.96
C PRO A 147 -13.72 -34.63 16.87
N THR A 148 -14.93 -34.12 17.05
CA THR A 148 -15.92 -34.06 15.98
C THR A 148 -15.76 -32.75 15.22
N TYR A 149 -15.52 -32.81 13.90
CA TYR A 149 -15.33 -31.61 13.10
C TYR A 149 -16.65 -31.06 12.56
N LYS A 150 -16.75 -29.71 12.57
CA LYS A 150 -17.82 -28.94 11.90
C LYS A 150 -17.20 -27.89 11.00
N THR A 151 -17.67 -27.76 9.76
CA THR A 151 -17.08 -26.85 8.77
C THR A 151 -17.95 -25.63 8.53
N TYR A 152 -17.29 -24.50 8.29
CA TYR A 152 -17.86 -23.18 8.03
C TYR A 152 -17.21 -22.58 6.78
N ASN A 153 -17.93 -21.70 6.09
CA ASN A 153 -17.42 -21.14 4.85
C ASN A 153 -16.63 -19.84 5.05
N MET A 154 -16.77 -19.17 6.20
CA MET A 154 -16.13 -17.89 6.48
C MET A 154 -15.53 -17.88 7.89
N THR A 155 -14.43 -17.13 8.06
CA THR A 155 -13.78 -16.94 9.37
C THR A 155 -14.75 -16.35 10.40
N THR A 156 -15.62 -15.44 9.98
CA THR A 156 -16.63 -14.80 10.81
C THR A 156 -17.71 -15.78 11.28
N ASP A 157 -18.21 -16.64 10.39
CA ASP A 157 -19.21 -17.68 10.74
C ASP A 157 -18.62 -18.70 11.74
N LEU A 158 -17.38 -19.12 11.47
CA LEU A 158 -16.63 -20.01 12.37
C LEU A 158 -16.43 -19.39 13.75
N TYR A 159 -16.06 -18.10 13.77
CA TYR A 159 -15.85 -17.37 15.02
C TYR A 159 -17.16 -17.14 15.78
N GLN A 160 -18.24 -16.79 15.08
CA GLN A 160 -19.57 -16.64 15.68
C GLN A 160 -20.05 -17.95 16.33
N ALA A 161 -19.88 -19.07 15.64
CA ALA A 161 -20.21 -20.40 16.19
C ALA A 161 -19.41 -20.72 17.46
N LEU A 162 -18.15 -20.26 17.56
CA LEU A 162 -17.32 -20.37 18.73
C LEU A 162 -17.84 -19.51 19.88
N VAL A 163 -18.22 -18.26 19.61
CA VAL A 163 -18.77 -17.31 20.60
C VAL A 163 -20.12 -17.79 21.13
N GLU A 164 -20.98 -18.33 20.27
CA GLU A 164 -22.30 -18.86 20.64
C GLU A 164 -22.23 -20.24 21.37
N GLY A 165 -21.05 -20.87 21.40
CA GLY A 165 -20.84 -22.17 22.05
C GLY A 165 -21.41 -23.33 21.23
N GLU A 166 -21.63 -23.15 19.92
CA GLU A 166 -22.03 -24.20 18.99
C GLU A 166 -20.87 -25.18 18.75
N ILE A 167 -19.64 -24.71 18.87
CA ILE A 167 -18.40 -25.44 18.85
C ILE A 167 -17.58 -25.14 20.11
N ASP A 168 -16.78 -26.09 20.56
CA ASP A 168 -15.96 -25.97 21.78
C ASP A 168 -14.62 -25.27 21.49
N ALA A 169 -14.07 -25.45 20.29
CA ALA A 169 -12.84 -24.82 19.80
C ALA A 169 -12.91 -24.63 18.29
N ALA A 170 -12.02 -23.80 17.76
CA ALA A 170 -11.93 -23.56 16.32
C ALA A 170 -10.48 -23.54 15.83
N ILE A 171 -10.28 -24.07 14.62
CA ILE A 171 -9.01 -24.02 13.89
C ILE A 171 -9.08 -22.83 12.91
N PHE A 172 -8.22 -21.87 13.13
CA PHE A 172 -8.14 -20.63 12.34
C PHE A 172 -6.80 -20.52 11.64
N PRO A 173 -6.72 -19.78 10.50
CA PRO A 173 -5.48 -19.11 10.13
C PRO A 173 -5.03 -18.22 11.29
N ASN A 174 -3.72 -18.09 11.54
CA ASN A 174 -3.26 -17.26 12.66
C ASN A 174 -3.58 -15.76 12.51
N THR A 175 -3.96 -15.32 11.32
CA THR A 175 -4.45 -13.97 10.97
C THR A 175 -5.89 -13.69 11.40
N TYR A 176 -6.61 -14.65 11.97
CA TYR A 176 -8.05 -14.55 12.22
C TYR A 176 -8.44 -13.33 13.06
N ARG A 177 -7.61 -12.94 14.04
CA ARG A 177 -7.89 -11.77 14.90
C ARG A 177 -7.92 -10.49 14.05
N SER A 178 -6.97 -10.32 13.17
CA SER A 178 -6.89 -9.16 12.26
C SER A 178 -7.97 -9.19 11.20
N GLN A 179 -8.31 -10.37 10.68
CA GLN A 179 -9.43 -10.50 9.76
C GLN A 179 -10.73 -10.03 10.41
N LEU A 180 -11.03 -10.51 11.62
CA LEU A 180 -12.22 -10.13 12.36
C LEU A 180 -12.25 -8.63 12.69
N THR A 181 -11.16 -8.07 13.23
CA THR A 181 -11.08 -6.64 13.57
C THR A 181 -11.05 -5.72 12.35
N SER A 182 -10.56 -6.19 11.21
CA SER A 182 -10.64 -5.45 9.95
C SER A 182 -12.05 -5.47 9.35
N THR A 183 -12.82 -6.49 9.69
CA THR A 183 -14.22 -6.63 9.29
C THR A 183 -15.10 -5.70 10.12
N ASP A 184 -14.99 -5.76 11.44
CA ASP A 184 -15.69 -4.86 12.36
C ASP A 184 -14.92 -4.75 13.69
N ALA A 185 -14.74 -3.52 14.19
CA ALA A 185 -14.09 -3.25 15.46
C ALA A 185 -14.85 -3.85 16.68
N ALA A 186 -16.14 -4.17 16.54
CA ALA A 186 -16.93 -4.82 17.60
C ALA A 186 -16.34 -6.19 17.97
N PHE A 187 -15.65 -6.87 17.08
CA PHE A 187 -14.98 -8.12 17.38
C PHE A 187 -13.87 -8.00 18.43
N GLU A 188 -13.27 -6.81 18.63
CA GLU A 188 -12.25 -6.62 19.67
C GLU A 188 -12.76 -7.04 21.07
N THR A 189 -14.02 -6.74 21.37
CA THR A 189 -14.64 -7.12 22.66
C THR A 189 -14.71 -8.64 22.83
N TYR A 190 -15.11 -9.36 21.80
CA TYR A 190 -15.18 -10.83 21.87
C TYR A 190 -13.80 -11.48 21.85
N LEU A 191 -12.87 -10.90 21.07
CA LEU A 191 -11.49 -11.38 20.96
C LEU A 191 -10.73 -11.25 22.29
N SER A 192 -11.09 -10.30 23.15
CA SER A 192 -10.52 -10.17 24.50
C SER A 192 -10.80 -11.39 25.39
N ASP A 193 -11.90 -12.10 25.16
CA ASP A 193 -12.33 -13.30 25.86
C ASP A 193 -11.94 -14.61 25.12
N THR A 194 -11.22 -14.50 24.01
CA THR A 194 -10.75 -15.63 23.21
C THR A 194 -9.32 -16.00 23.58
N THR A 195 -9.12 -17.28 23.87
CA THR A 195 -7.81 -17.82 24.23
C THR A 195 -7.24 -18.64 23.07
N ASP A 196 -6.08 -18.24 22.56
CA ASP A 196 -5.31 -19.04 21.63
C ASP A 196 -4.60 -20.15 22.41
N MET A 197 -5.06 -21.39 22.22
CA MET A 197 -4.52 -22.56 22.90
C MET A 197 -3.13 -22.90 22.38
N ILE A 198 -2.97 -22.89 21.07
CA ILE A 198 -1.73 -23.15 20.39
C ILE A 198 -1.70 -22.40 19.06
N SER A 199 -0.53 -21.87 18.71
CA SER A 199 -0.22 -21.33 17.39
C SER A 199 1.06 -21.97 16.91
N PHE A 200 1.05 -22.44 15.66
CA PHE A 200 2.20 -23.10 15.04
C PHE A 200 2.20 -22.87 13.52
N GLU A 201 3.32 -23.15 12.91
CA GLU A 201 3.49 -23.12 11.47
C GLU A 201 3.98 -24.48 10.97
N LYS A 202 3.60 -24.83 9.75
CA LYS A 202 3.99 -26.07 9.08
C LYS A 202 4.24 -25.78 7.61
N ASP A 203 5.44 -26.13 7.16
CA ASP A 203 5.77 -26.12 5.75
C ASP A 203 5.10 -27.30 5.08
N VAL A 204 4.34 -27.03 4.03
CA VAL A 204 3.60 -28.03 3.26
C VAL A 204 4.01 -27.96 1.80
N VAL A 205 4.16 -29.12 1.19
CA VAL A 205 4.46 -29.20 -0.24
C VAL A 205 3.25 -28.70 -1.02
N THR A 206 3.45 -27.67 -1.81
CA THR A 206 2.43 -27.26 -2.78
C THR A 206 2.39 -28.27 -3.91
N SER A 207 1.20 -28.80 -4.21
CA SER A 207 1.03 -29.75 -5.31
C SER A 207 1.51 -29.15 -6.64
N ASP A 208 2.01 -29.99 -7.56
CA ASP A 208 2.53 -29.64 -8.90
C ASP A 208 1.66 -28.69 -9.75
N SER A 209 0.45 -28.39 -9.31
CA SER A 209 -0.48 -27.50 -10.01
C SER A 209 -0.11 -26.00 -9.91
N VAL A 210 0.85 -25.62 -9.06
CA VAL A 210 1.23 -24.22 -8.81
C VAL A 210 2.61 -23.87 -9.37
N THR A 211 3.37 -24.85 -9.86
CA THR A 211 4.65 -24.60 -10.52
C THR A 211 4.48 -24.54 -12.03
N SER A 212 4.54 -23.37 -12.61
CA SER A 212 4.56 -23.19 -14.06
C SER A 212 5.95 -23.53 -14.62
N ASN A 213 6.00 -24.38 -15.66
CA ASN A 213 7.23 -24.73 -16.37
C ASN A 213 7.62 -23.69 -17.44
N ILE A 214 7.13 -22.48 -17.32
CA ILE A 214 7.39 -21.37 -18.27
C ILE A 214 8.86 -21.01 -18.25
N ASP A 215 9.46 -20.89 -19.43
CA ASP A 215 10.77 -20.24 -19.59
C ASP A 215 10.60 -18.71 -19.58
N ILE A 216 10.67 -18.16 -18.39
CA ILE A 216 10.46 -16.74 -18.14
C ILE A 216 11.47 -15.80 -18.82
N SER A 217 12.53 -16.33 -19.45
CA SER A 217 13.46 -15.53 -20.25
C SER A 217 12.94 -15.24 -21.65
N VAL A 218 11.94 -16.02 -22.12
CA VAL A 218 11.42 -15.92 -23.49
C VAL A 218 9.89 -16.05 -23.60
N GLU A 219 9.21 -16.49 -22.56
CA GLU A 219 7.76 -16.64 -22.56
C GLU A 219 7.12 -15.59 -21.65
N ALA A 220 5.98 -15.05 -22.06
CA ALA A 220 5.21 -14.11 -21.24
C ALA A 220 4.49 -14.86 -20.11
N PHE A 221 4.34 -14.22 -18.95
CA PHE A 221 3.78 -14.84 -17.76
C PHE A 221 3.07 -13.83 -16.86
N ASN A 222 2.19 -14.34 -15.98
CA ASN A 222 1.56 -13.57 -14.93
C ASN A 222 2.17 -13.91 -13.57
N ILE A 223 2.50 -12.88 -12.80
CA ILE A 223 2.99 -13.03 -11.44
C ILE A 223 2.13 -12.20 -10.48
N LEU A 224 1.76 -12.79 -9.35
CA LEU A 224 1.04 -12.11 -8.28
C LEU A 224 2.04 -11.52 -7.28
N LEU A 225 2.08 -10.20 -7.18
CA LEU A 225 2.89 -9.47 -6.22
C LEU A 225 2.06 -9.22 -4.97
N ILE A 226 2.57 -9.68 -3.83
CA ILE A 226 1.86 -9.69 -2.56
C ILE A 226 2.68 -8.92 -1.52
N GLY A 227 2.05 -7.94 -0.89
CA GLY A 227 2.61 -7.27 0.27
C GLY A 227 1.79 -7.59 1.52
N TYR A 228 2.44 -8.04 2.59
CA TYR A 228 1.73 -8.34 3.82
C TYR A 228 2.35 -7.63 5.03
N ALA A 229 1.45 -7.30 5.98
CA ALA A 229 1.83 -6.73 7.27
C ALA A 229 2.08 -7.87 8.25
N PRO A 230 3.32 -8.10 8.73
CA PRO A 230 3.55 -9.10 9.75
C PRO A 230 2.91 -8.68 11.07
N GLU A 231 2.22 -9.60 11.71
CA GLU A 231 1.65 -9.42 13.05
C GLU A 231 2.43 -10.18 14.12
N ALA A 232 2.22 -9.80 15.39
CA ALA A 232 2.80 -10.52 16.51
C ALA A 232 2.25 -11.96 16.53
N GLY A 233 3.09 -12.94 16.23
CA GLY A 233 2.71 -14.36 16.11
C GLY A 233 2.90 -14.94 14.69
N GLY A 234 3.43 -14.14 13.73
CA GLY A 234 3.91 -14.65 12.44
C GLY A 234 2.86 -14.78 11.33
N GLY A 235 1.82 -14.02 11.34
CA GLY A 235 0.86 -13.88 10.23
C GLY A 235 0.59 -12.43 9.93
N GLY A 236 -0.13 -12.13 8.86
CA GLY A 236 -0.54 -10.78 8.53
C GLY A 236 -1.57 -10.77 7.41
N LEU A 237 -2.35 -9.70 7.34
CA LEU A 237 -3.29 -9.51 6.25
C LEU A 237 -2.53 -9.15 4.97
N THR A 238 -3.02 -9.66 3.86
CA THR A 238 -2.55 -9.27 2.53
C THR A 238 -3.08 -7.87 2.21
N ASP A 239 -2.20 -6.89 2.31
CA ASP A 239 -2.54 -5.47 2.12
C ASP A 239 -2.29 -4.97 0.70
N THR A 240 -1.44 -5.66 -0.05
CA THR A 240 -1.11 -5.36 -1.44
C THR A 240 -1.36 -6.60 -2.28
N ILE A 241 -2.15 -6.47 -3.33
CA ILE A 241 -2.46 -7.51 -4.30
C ILE A 241 -2.33 -6.88 -5.69
N ILE A 242 -1.29 -7.24 -6.42
CA ILE A 242 -1.01 -6.70 -7.75
C ILE A 242 -0.74 -7.86 -8.71
N VAL A 243 -1.47 -7.94 -9.80
CA VAL A 243 -1.13 -8.83 -10.90
C VAL A 243 -0.16 -8.09 -11.83
N ALA A 244 0.96 -8.71 -12.11
CA ALA A 244 1.92 -8.24 -13.08
C ALA A 244 2.00 -9.21 -14.26
N SER A 245 1.52 -8.81 -15.43
CA SER A 245 1.80 -9.51 -16.69
C SER A 245 3.14 -9.00 -17.23
N VAL A 246 4.05 -9.91 -17.53
CA VAL A 246 5.40 -9.58 -18.01
C VAL A 246 5.66 -10.29 -19.33
N ASN A 247 6.15 -9.54 -20.32
CA ASN A 247 6.56 -10.09 -21.60
C ASN A 247 8.04 -9.79 -21.87
N PRO A 248 8.92 -10.77 -21.66
CA PRO A 248 10.37 -10.58 -21.82
C PRO A 248 10.77 -10.31 -23.29
N LYS A 249 9.97 -10.73 -24.28
CA LYS A 249 10.27 -10.48 -25.69
C LYS A 249 10.06 -9.02 -26.11
N THR A 250 9.01 -8.40 -25.57
CA THR A 250 8.65 -7.01 -25.87
C THR A 250 9.21 -6.02 -24.86
N MET A 251 9.79 -6.50 -23.76
CA MET A 251 10.28 -5.67 -22.65
C MET A 251 9.16 -4.82 -22.04
N GLN A 252 8.01 -5.42 -21.84
CA GLN A 252 6.82 -4.75 -21.32
C GLN A 252 6.25 -5.48 -20.12
N ALA A 253 5.70 -4.71 -19.20
CA ALA A 253 4.94 -5.21 -18.07
C ALA A 253 3.69 -4.37 -17.85
N THR A 254 2.62 -4.99 -17.39
CA THR A 254 1.41 -4.30 -16.92
C THR A 254 1.13 -4.71 -15.50
N LEU A 255 1.00 -3.73 -14.61
CA LEU A 255 0.64 -3.89 -13.22
C LEU A 255 -0.83 -3.54 -13.04
N VAL A 256 -1.62 -4.45 -12.46
CA VAL A 256 -3.02 -4.21 -12.11
C VAL A 256 -3.20 -4.43 -10.62
N SER A 257 -3.50 -3.35 -9.88
CA SER A 257 -3.81 -3.44 -8.45
C SER A 257 -5.24 -3.91 -8.22
N ILE A 258 -5.42 -4.81 -7.28
CA ILE A 258 -6.72 -5.30 -6.82
C ILE A 258 -6.95 -4.75 -5.40
N PRO A 259 -8.01 -3.96 -5.16
CA PRO A 259 -8.31 -3.48 -3.82
C PRO A 259 -8.49 -4.64 -2.84
N ARG A 260 -7.79 -4.61 -1.71
CA ARG A 260 -7.79 -5.72 -0.71
C ARG A 260 -9.17 -6.02 -0.12
N ASP A 261 -10.05 -5.02 -0.10
CA ASP A 261 -11.41 -5.12 0.43
C ASP A 261 -12.44 -5.52 -0.65
N SER A 262 -11.98 -5.93 -1.85
CA SER A 262 -12.86 -6.39 -2.94
C SER A 262 -13.68 -7.60 -2.50
N TYR A 263 -15.02 -7.51 -2.62
CA TYR A 263 -15.96 -8.55 -2.20
C TYR A 263 -16.21 -9.53 -3.34
N VAL A 264 -15.48 -10.62 -3.33
CA VAL A 264 -15.40 -11.61 -4.43
C VAL A 264 -15.64 -13.03 -3.94
N PRO A 265 -16.02 -13.96 -4.83
CA PRO A 265 -16.03 -15.39 -4.49
C PRO A 265 -14.62 -15.88 -4.15
N ILE A 266 -14.42 -16.48 -2.98
CA ILE A 266 -13.13 -17.04 -2.55
C ILE A 266 -13.07 -18.50 -2.93
N SER A 267 -12.14 -18.87 -3.80
CA SER A 267 -12.06 -20.20 -4.41
C SER A 267 -11.97 -21.32 -3.38
N CYS A 268 -11.09 -21.19 -2.39
CA CYS A 268 -10.91 -22.20 -1.35
C CYS A 268 -12.04 -22.25 -0.31
N TYR A 269 -12.97 -21.28 -0.30
CA TYR A 269 -14.13 -21.26 0.58
C TYR A 269 -15.42 -21.66 -0.15
N ASN A 270 -15.35 -22.61 -1.06
CA ASN A 270 -16.47 -23.06 -1.90
C ASN A 270 -17.17 -21.91 -2.65
N ASN A 271 -16.40 -20.90 -3.09
CA ASN A 271 -16.89 -19.69 -3.72
C ASN A 271 -17.83 -18.85 -2.84
N ALA A 272 -17.78 -19.00 -1.52
CA ALA A 272 -18.42 -18.04 -0.62
C ALA A 272 -17.77 -16.67 -0.82
N ARG A 273 -18.60 -15.61 -0.89
CA ARG A 273 -18.09 -14.25 -1.07
C ARG A 273 -17.51 -13.69 0.22
N SER A 274 -16.32 -13.16 0.14
CA SER A 274 -15.66 -12.41 1.21
C SER A 274 -14.72 -11.37 0.64
N LYS A 275 -14.05 -10.62 1.49
CA LYS A 275 -12.97 -9.73 1.06
C LYS A 275 -11.81 -10.56 0.50
N ILE A 276 -11.23 -10.12 -0.61
CA ILE A 276 -10.19 -10.89 -1.31
C ILE A 276 -8.94 -11.15 -0.44
N ASN A 277 -8.64 -10.28 0.54
CA ASN A 277 -7.55 -10.49 1.49
C ASN A 277 -7.75 -11.72 2.38
N ASP A 278 -8.97 -12.24 2.55
CA ASP A 278 -9.25 -13.49 3.26
C ASP A 278 -8.68 -14.71 2.51
N ALA A 279 -8.64 -14.66 1.17
CA ALA A 279 -7.98 -15.69 0.38
C ALA A 279 -6.48 -15.75 0.68
N GLY A 280 -5.82 -14.59 0.79
CA GLY A 280 -4.40 -14.51 1.16
C GLY A 280 -4.10 -14.99 2.58
N ALA A 281 -5.05 -14.79 3.49
CA ALA A 281 -4.96 -15.31 4.85
C ALA A 281 -5.15 -16.84 4.92
N ALA A 282 -5.89 -17.42 3.97
CA ALA A 282 -6.07 -18.86 3.89
C ALA A 282 -4.81 -19.57 3.38
N SER A 283 -4.31 -19.16 2.21
CA SER A 283 -3.07 -19.64 1.61
C SER A 283 -2.72 -18.81 0.36
N ARG A 284 -1.47 -18.91 -0.10
CA ARG A 284 -1.03 -18.25 -1.35
C ARG A 284 -1.70 -18.91 -2.56
N SER A 285 -1.83 -20.23 -2.53
CA SER A 285 -2.56 -20.98 -3.58
C SER A 285 -4.01 -20.55 -3.69
N CYS A 286 -4.70 -20.34 -2.56
CA CYS A 286 -6.07 -19.82 -2.53
C CYS A 286 -6.18 -18.43 -3.14
N LEU A 287 -5.23 -17.53 -2.82
CA LEU A 287 -5.22 -16.17 -3.37
C LEU A 287 -4.97 -16.21 -4.89
N MET A 288 -3.98 -16.99 -5.35
CA MET A 288 -3.68 -17.15 -6.79
C MET A 288 -4.90 -17.66 -7.55
N GLU A 289 -5.56 -18.71 -7.05
CA GLU A 289 -6.75 -19.27 -7.66
C GLU A 289 -7.92 -18.28 -7.65
N THR A 290 -8.13 -17.56 -6.53
CA THR A 290 -9.18 -16.54 -6.41
C THR A 290 -8.96 -15.41 -7.40
N VAL A 291 -7.73 -14.89 -7.51
CA VAL A 291 -7.37 -13.84 -8.47
C VAL A 291 -7.49 -14.34 -9.91
N GLY A 292 -7.01 -15.57 -10.17
CA GLY A 292 -7.13 -16.20 -11.48
C GLY A 292 -8.58 -16.35 -11.94
N ASN A 293 -9.47 -16.81 -11.05
CA ASN A 293 -10.90 -16.93 -11.33
C ASN A 293 -11.59 -15.57 -11.47
N LEU A 294 -11.18 -14.55 -10.68
CA LEU A 294 -11.72 -13.20 -10.78
C LEU A 294 -11.43 -12.56 -12.14
N LEU A 295 -10.23 -12.77 -12.67
CA LEU A 295 -9.76 -12.15 -13.90
C LEU A 295 -9.86 -13.08 -15.12
N ASP A 296 -10.28 -14.33 -14.94
CA ASP A 296 -10.27 -15.40 -15.98
C ASP A 296 -8.90 -15.52 -16.68
N ILE A 297 -7.81 -15.48 -15.89
CA ILE A 297 -6.44 -15.64 -16.36
C ILE A 297 -5.69 -16.67 -15.51
N ASN A 298 -4.62 -17.24 -16.07
CA ASN A 298 -3.71 -18.06 -15.28
C ASN A 298 -2.73 -17.18 -14.50
N ILE A 299 -2.55 -17.43 -13.21
CA ILE A 299 -1.49 -16.83 -12.39
C ILE A 299 -0.37 -17.87 -12.27
N ASP A 300 0.77 -17.61 -12.91
CA ASP A 300 1.85 -18.59 -13.04
C ASP A 300 2.74 -18.63 -11.79
N PHE A 301 2.98 -17.46 -11.21
CA PHE A 301 3.88 -17.28 -10.08
C PHE A 301 3.32 -16.32 -9.04
N TYR A 302 3.91 -16.37 -7.84
CA TYR A 302 3.75 -15.30 -6.86
C TYR A 302 5.10 -14.84 -6.30
N MET A 303 5.15 -13.60 -5.85
CA MET A 303 6.21 -13.01 -5.06
C MET A 303 5.59 -12.29 -3.87
N GLU A 304 6.02 -12.63 -2.69
CA GLU A 304 5.55 -12.02 -1.45
C GLU A 304 6.69 -11.36 -0.70
N VAL A 305 6.43 -10.16 -0.18
CA VAL A 305 7.38 -9.41 0.63
C VAL A 305 6.67 -8.83 1.86
N ASN A 306 7.32 -8.93 3.02
CA ASN A 306 6.86 -8.26 4.22
C ASN A 306 7.44 -6.85 4.34
N PHE A 307 7.02 -6.09 5.34
CA PHE A 307 7.46 -4.71 5.55
C PHE A 307 8.97 -4.58 5.72
N GLN A 308 9.59 -5.48 6.48
CA GLN A 308 11.04 -5.44 6.69
C GLN A 308 11.79 -5.76 5.40
N GLY A 309 11.31 -6.72 4.61
CA GLY A 309 11.88 -7.06 3.31
C GLY A 309 11.88 -5.89 2.34
N LEU A 310 10.78 -5.12 2.29
CA LEU A 310 10.74 -3.91 1.48
C LEU A 310 11.79 -2.88 1.93
N VAL A 311 11.90 -2.65 3.25
CA VAL A 311 12.90 -1.73 3.82
C VAL A 311 14.31 -2.18 3.44
N ASP A 312 14.63 -3.45 3.64
CA ASP A 312 15.95 -4.02 3.40
C ASP A 312 16.34 -3.97 1.90
N ILE A 313 15.40 -4.28 1.00
CA ILE A 313 15.60 -4.18 -0.46
C ILE A 313 15.91 -2.74 -0.87
N VAL A 314 15.10 -1.77 -0.41
CA VAL A 314 15.28 -0.36 -0.78
C VAL A 314 16.60 0.18 -0.23
N ASP A 315 16.97 -0.16 1.00
CA ASP A 315 18.22 0.28 1.60
C ASP A 315 19.44 -0.36 0.90
N ALA A 316 19.36 -1.64 0.50
CA ALA A 316 20.39 -2.32 -0.28
C ALA A 316 20.60 -1.70 -1.68
N LEU A 317 19.52 -1.16 -2.29
CA LEU A 317 19.57 -0.39 -3.53
C LEU A 317 20.13 1.04 -3.35
N GLY A 318 20.37 1.47 -2.11
CA GLY A 318 20.82 2.82 -1.78
C GLY A 318 19.71 3.87 -1.85
N GLY A 319 18.46 3.45 -1.69
CA GLY A 319 17.27 4.27 -1.75
C GLY A 319 16.64 4.33 -3.14
N ILE A 320 15.35 4.69 -3.17
CA ILE A 320 14.56 4.88 -4.40
C ILE A 320 14.00 6.30 -4.47
N TYR A 321 13.72 6.78 -5.68
CA TYR A 321 13.04 8.06 -5.84
C TYR A 321 11.53 7.88 -5.69
N ILE A 322 10.92 8.66 -4.80
CA ILE A 322 9.46 8.75 -4.65
C ILE A 322 9.03 10.21 -4.78
N ASN A 323 7.78 10.43 -5.21
CA ASN A 323 7.22 11.77 -5.35
C ASN A 323 5.90 11.89 -4.56
N SER A 324 6.00 12.22 -3.27
CA SER A 324 4.80 12.35 -2.45
C SER A 324 4.04 13.65 -2.76
N PRO A 325 2.72 13.59 -3.03
CA PRO A 325 1.92 14.79 -3.31
C PRO A 325 1.77 15.67 -2.07
N VAL A 326 1.94 15.12 -0.88
CA VAL A 326 1.78 15.79 0.42
C VAL A 326 2.89 15.39 1.38
N GLU A 327 3.21 16.25 2.34
CA GLU A 327 4.05 15.83 3.47
C GLU A 327 3.19 15.10 4.52
N PHE A 328 3.75 14.07 5.13
CA PHE A 328 3.07 13.31 6.18
C PHE A 328 4.05 12.65 7.14
N VAL A 329 3.53 12.12 8.26
CA VAL A 329 4.27 11.24 9.15
C VAL A 329 3.60 9.87 9.09
N GLY A 330 4.34 8.87 8.64
CA GLY A 330 3.86 7.50 8.47
C GLY A 330 4.41 6.55 9.54
N GLN A 331 4.04 5.27 9.41
CA GLN A 331 4.48 4.18 10.28
C GLN A 331 5.78 3.57 9.77
N SER A 332 6.72 3.24 10.68
CA SER A 332 7.90 2.42 10.35
C SER A 332 7.55 0.92 10.27
N SER A 333 8.51 0.12 9.81
CA SER A 333 8.42 -1.35 9.78
C SER A 333 8.19 -1.97 11.16
N SER A 334 8.73 -1.33 12.21
CA SER A 334 8.67 -1.77 13.60
C SER A 334 7.61 -1.07 14.44
N SER A 335 6.84 -0.13 13.86
CA SER A 335 5.83 0.63 14.62
C SER A 335 4.68 -0.25 15.08
N SER A 336 4.27 -0.05 16.33
CA SER A 336 3.00 -0.55 16.83
C SER A 336 1.83 0.12 16.06
N ARG A 337 0.66 -0.53 16.03
CA ARG A 337 -0.53 -0.01 15.36
C ARG A 337 -0.85 1.42 15.84
N GLY A 338 -0.87 2.39 14.91
CA GLY A 338 -1.17 3.79 15.20
C GLY A 338 0.03 4.67 15.60
N GLU A 339 1.24 4.10 15.76
CA GLU A 339 2.44 4.88 16.02
C GLU A 339 3.00 5.47 14.73
N MET A 340 3.03 6.80 14.62
CA MET A 340 3.51 7.56 13.47
C MET A 340 4.89 8.16 13.79
N ASN A 341 5.95 7.71 13.12
CA ASN A 341 7.33 8.07 13.44
C ASN A 341 8.25 8.31 12.24
N VAL A 342 7.79 8.07 11.02
CA VAL A 342 8.56 8.27 9.79
C VAL A 342 8.06 9.49 9.04
N TRP A 343 8.87 10.54 8.97
CA TRP A 343 8.53 11.74 8.21
C TRP A 343 8.89 11.59 6.72
N VAL A 344 7.91 11.89 5.86
CA VAL A 344 8.04 11.91 4.40
C VAL A 344 7.66 13.30 3.90
N PRO A 345 8.59 14.06 3.32
CA PRO A 345 8.29 15.37 2.77
C PRO A 345 7.50 15.29 1.46
N ALA A 346 6.77 16.35 1.12
CA ALA A 346 6.15 16.48 -0.19
C ALA A 346 7.20 16.72 -1.29
N GLY A 347 6.91 16.25 -2.49
CA GLY A 347 7.77 16.36 -3.66
C GLY A 347 8.68 15.15 -3.86
N GLU A 348 9.59 15.28 -4.83
CA GLU A 348 10.54 14.21 -5.16
C GLU A 348 11.68 14.13 -4.15
N ILE A 349 11.90 12.95 -3.60
CA ILE A 349 13.02 12.65 -2.68
C ILE A 349 13.66 11.31 -3.02
N LEU A 350 14.93 11.18 -2.65
CA LEU A 350 15.56 9.85 -2.54
C LEU A 350 15.20 9.29 -1.16
N ALA A 351 14.24 8.39 -1.13
CA ALA A 351 13.72 7.77 0.08
C ALA A 351 14.59 6.59 0.51
N ASN A 352 14.81 6.45 1.80
CA ASN A 352 15.31 5.21 2.40
C ASN A 352 14.17 4.18 2.54
N GLY A 353 14.50 2.97 3.00
CA GLY A 353 13.54 1.87 3.10
C GLY A 353 12.33 2.21 3.96
N GLU A 354 12.51 2.82 5.13
CA GLU A 354 11.41 3.21 6.02
C GLU A 354 10.50 4.29 5.40
N GLN A 355 11.08 5.25 4.68
CA GLN A 355 10.32 6.28 3.97
C GLN A 355 9.54 5.69 2.78
N ALA A 356 10.15 4.77 2.04
CA ALA A 356 9.48 4.06 0.94
C ALA A 356 8.32 3.20 1.46
N LEU A 357 8.52 2.50 2.58
CA LEU A 357 7.46 1.74 3.25
C LEU A 357 6.34 2.65 3.75
N ALA A 358 6.68 3.74 4.44
CA ALA A 358 5.69 4.71 4.91
C ALA A 358 4.87 5.28 3.75
N PHE A 359 5.51 5.60 2.61
CA PHE A 359 4.85 6.08 1.39
C PHE A 359 3.91 5.02 0.78
N ALA A 360 4.34 3.76 0.69
CA ALA A 360 3.53 2.65 0.18
C ALA A 360 2.34 2.27 1.10
N ARG A 361 2.34 2.71 2.36
CA ARG A 361 1.27 2.42 3.35
C ARG A 361 0.31 3.57 3.57
N GLU A 362 0.73 4.80 3.28
CA GLU A 362 -0.07 5.99 3.63
C GLU A 362 -1.35 6.09 2.80
N ARG A 363 -2.47 6.28 3.49
CA ARG A 363 -3.79 6.47 2.89
C ARG A 363 -4.57 7.65 3.51
N HIS A 364 -4.31 7.96 4.79
CA HIS A 364 -5.11 8.94 5.52
C HIS A 364 -4.74 10.38 5.18
N ALA A 365 -3.47 10.64 4.88
CA ALA A 365 -3.01 11.94 4.42
C ALA A 365 -3.26 12.16 2.91
N MET A 366 -3.61 11.09 2.18
CA MET A 366 -3.76 11.13 0.73
C MET A 366 -5.17 11.56 0.31
N PRO A 367 -5.31 12.36 -0.77
CA PRO A 367 -6.60 12.88 -1.23
C PRO A 367 -7.64 11.80 -1.55
N ASN A 368 -7.21 10.69 -2.17
CA ASN A 368 -8.08 9.59 -2.60
C ASN A 368 -7.92 8.33 -1.73
N GLY A 369 -7.27 8.47 -0.55
CA GLY A 369 -7.17 7.40 0.44
C GLY A 369 -6.49 6.13 -0.08
N ASP A 370 -7.21 5.02 -0.05
CA ASP A 370 -6.68 3.70 -0.42
C ASP A 370 -6.26 3.58 -1.90
N PHE A 371 -6.87 4.36 -2.79
CA PHE A 371 -6.52 4.37 -4.21
C PHE A 371 -5.15 5.02 -4.45
N ASP A 372 -4.82 6.10 -3.76
CA ASP A 372 -3.49 6.70 -3.85
C ASP A 372 -2.44 5.74 -3.29
N ARG A 373 -2.75 5.01 -2.22
CA ARG A 373 -1.87 3.97 -1.68
C ARG A 373 -1.54 2.90 -2.74
N GLN A 374 -2.51 2.44 -3.51
CA GLN A 374 -2.28 1.47 -4.59
C GLN A 374 -1.36 2.02 -5.68
N ILE A 375 -1.50 3.30 -6.04
CA ILE A 375 -0.60 3.99 -6.98
C ILE A 375 0.81 4.03 -6.40
N HIS A 376 0.96 4.45 -5.14
CA HIS A 376 2.26 4.54 -4.48
C HIS A 376 2.95 3.18 -4.35
N GLN A 377 2.20 2.10 -4.11
CA GLN A 377 2.73 0.74 -4.11
C GLN A 377 3.32 0.36 -5.48
N GLN A 378 2.63 0.69 -6.56
CA GLN A 378 3.12 0.46 -7.91
C GLN A 378 4.34 1.33 -8.23
N GLU A 379 4.37 2.60 -7.83
CA GLU A 379 5.53 3.49 -7.97
C GLU A 379 6.77 2.92 -7.27
N VAL A 380 6.61 2.45 -6.03
CA VAL A 380 7.70 1.82 -5.27
C VAL A 380 8.25 0.60 -6.00
N ILE A 381 7.37 -0.28 -6.52
CA ILE A 381 7.78 -1.46 -7.28
C ILE A 381 8.54 -1.05 -8.55
N GLN A 382 8.03 -0.09 -9.30
CA GLN A 382 8.68 0.40 -10.53
C GLN A 382 10.06 0.99 -10.25
N GLU A 383 10.18 1.78 -9.18
CA GLU A 383 11.45 2.38 -8.80
C GLU A 383 12.48 1.35 -8.30
N ILE A 384 12.02 0.32 -7.59
CA ILE A 384 12.86 -0.82 -7.22
C ILE A 384 13.39 -1.52 -8.48
N VAL A 385 12.51 -1.86 -9.43
CA VAL A 385 12.89 -2.50 -10.70
C VAL A 385 13.86 -1.61 -11.47
N ARG A 386 13.57 -0.32 -11.61
CA ARG A 386 14.44 0.64 -12.30
C ARG A 386 15.82 0.74 -11.66
N LYS A 387 15.87 0.89 -10.35
CA LYS A 387 17.14 0.95 -9.59
C LYS A 387 17.94 -0.34 -9.71
N PHE A 388 17.24 -1.48 -9.67
CA PHE A 388 17.87 -2.79 -9.84
C PHE A 388 18.52 -2.93 -11.24
N MET A 389 17.83 -2.47 -12.29
CA MET A 389 18.34 -2.48 -13.66
C MET A 389 19.52 -1.51 -13.87
N ASP A 390 19.62 -0.46 -13.08
CA ASP A 390 20.72 0.50 -13.12
C ASP A 390 21.98 -0.01 -12.39
N LEU A 391 21.90 -1.16 -11.70
CA LEU A 391 23.05 -1.74 -11.00
C LEU A 391 24.14 -2.15 -12.00
N SER A 392 25.34 -1.61 -11.81
CA SER A 392 26.50 -1.91 -12.66
C SER A 392 27.43 -2.95 -12.04
N ASP A 393 27.22 -3.28 -10.77
CA ASP A 393 28.06 -4.17 -9.98
C ASP A 393 27.25 -5.37 -9.46
N ILE A 394 27.67 -6.56 -9.85
CA ILE A 394 27.05 -7.82 -9.42
C ILE A 394 27.07 -7.99 -7.89
N SER A 395 28.02 -7.36 -7.20
CA SER A 395 28.06 -7.41 -5.73
C SER A 395 26.93 -6.65 -5.08
N GLN A 396 26.46 -5.54 -5.69
CA GLN A 396 25.29 -4.80 -5.24
C GLN A 396 24.01 -5.60 -5.49
N ALA A 397 23.90 -6.22 -6.65
CA ALA A 397 22.78 -7.08 -6.98
C ALA A 397 22.67 -8.26 -5.99
N LEU A 398 23.78 -8.89 -5.64
CA LEU A 398 23.83 -9.93 -4.60
C LEU A 398 23.45 -9.40 -3.22
N ALA A 399 23.83 -8.17 -2.87
CA ALA A 399 23.45 -7.55 -1.60
C ALA A 399 21.94 -7.30 -1.51
N VAL A 400 21.27 -6.94 -2.63
CA VAL A 400 19.82 -6.80 -2.70
C VAL A 400 19.14 -8.15 -2.52
N MET A 401 19.66 -9.22 -3.14
CA MET A 401 19.13 -10.58 -2.94
C MET A 401 19.31 -11.07 -1.50
N ASP A 402 20.51 -10.89 -0.93
CA ASP A 402 20.76 -11.24 0.47
C ASP A 402 19.83 -10.46 1.43
N ALA A 403 19.53 -9.20 1.11
CA ALA A 403 18.64 -8.37 1.92
C ALA A 403 17.17 -8.81 1.83
N ALA A 404 16.71 -9.24 0.64
CA ALA A 404 15.37 -9.81 0.48
C ALA A 404 15.18 -11.07 1.33
N GLY A 405 16.15 -11.97 1.35
CA GLY A 405 16.35 -13.13 2.23
C GLY A 405 15.09 -13.74 2.86
N GLU A 406 15.07 -13.86 4.17
CA GLU A 406 13.97 -14.47 4.96
C GLU A 406 12.65 -13.68 4.93
N ASN A 407 12.66 -12.46 4.38
CA ASN A 407 11.50 -11.57 4.28
C ASN A 407 10.79 -11.64 2.93
N PHE A 408 11.18 -12.60 2.10
CA PHE A 408 10.68 -12.80 0.74
C PHE A 408 10.28 -14.26 0.54
N GLU A 409 9.13 -14.49 -0.08
CA GLU A 409 8.60 -15.82 -0.38
C GLU A 409 8.09 -15.89 -1.83
N THR A 410 8.38 -17.00 -2.52
CA THR A 410 7.95 -17.20 -3.92
C THR A 410 7.88 -18.68 -4.29
N ASN A 411 7.03 -19.03 -5.28
CA ASN A 411 7.02 -20.32 -5.93
C ASN A 411 7.91 -20.40 -7.20
N LEU A 412 8.66 -19.31 -7.50
CA LEU A 412 9.66 -19.36 -8.58
C LEU A 412 10.79 -20.31 -8.19
N SER A 413 11.20 -21.16 -9.10
CA SER A 413 12.37 -21.99 -8.93
C SER A 413 13.67 -21.17 -8.94
N VAL A 414 14.73 -21.70 -8.36
CA VAL A 414 16.10 -21.13 -8.41
C VAL A 414 16.51 -20.77 -9.84
N ASN A 415 16.19 -21.63 -10.83
CA ASN A 415 16.52 -21.39 -12.22
C ASN A 415 15.72 -20.20 -12.80
N GLN A 416 14.45 -20.09 -12.46
CA GLN A 416 13.60 -19.00 -12.91
C GLN A 416 14.01 -17.66 -12.27
N LEU A 417 14.27 -17.63 -10.96
CA LEU A 417 14.81 -16.43 -10.30
C LEU A 417 16.14 -16.00 -10.92
N THR A 418 17.04 -16.95 -11.14
CA THR A 418 18.33 -16.68 -11.80
C THR A 418 18.13 -16.15 -13.22
N SER A 419 17.12 -16.65 -13.95
CA SER A 419 16.78 -16.18 -15.30
C SER A 419 16.24 -14.73 -15.29
N ILE A 420 15.32 -14.39 -14.37
CA ILE A 420 14.88 -13.00 -14.15
C ILE A 420 16.07 -12.10 -13.87
N PHE A 421 16.93 -12.53 -12.97
CA PHE A 421 18.10 -11.79 -12.53
C PHE A 421 19.07 -11.53 -13.68
N ASN A 422 19.43 -12.59 -14.40
CA ASN A 422 20.28 -12.49 -15.58
C ASN A 422 19.65 -11.61 -16.67
N TYR A 423 18.34 -11.73 -16.86
CA TYR A 423 17.60 -10.92 -17.80
C TYR A 423 17.66 -9.44 -17.43
N LEU A 424 17.37 -9.08 -16.18
CA LEU A 424 17.43 -7.69 -15.71
C LEU A 424 18.83 -7.09 -15.77
N LEU A 425 19.89 -7.88 -15.43
CA LEU A 425 21.28 -7.42 -15.48
C LEU A 425 21.87 -7.39 -16.89
N THR A 426 21.44 -8.28 -17.78
CA THR A 426 22.01 -8.43 -19.12
C THR A 426 21.09 -7.91 -20.22
N ALA A 427 19.88 -7.47 -19.87
CA ALA A 427 18.97 -6.83 -20.81
C ALA A 427 19.78 -5.81 -21.61
N PRO A 428 19.83 -5.94 -22.94
CA PRO A 428 20.80 -5.18 -23.71
C PRO A 428 20.53 -3.70 -23.47
N ASN A 429 21.52 -3.02 -22.89
CA ASN A 429 21.68 -1.61 -23.13
C ASN A 429 21.74 -1.49 -24.66
N TYR A 430 20.60 -1.31 -25.29
CA TYR A 430 20.55 -0.90 -26.68
C TYR A 430 21.14 0.51 -26.75
N SER A 431 22.43 0.58 -26.50
CA SER A 431 23.28 1.76 -26.43
C SER A 431 23.49 2.43 -27.78
N GLY A 432 22.45 2.46 -28.57
CA GLY A 432 22.35 3.29 -29.76
C GLY A 432 21.26 4.33 -29.66
N LEU A 433 20.37 4.21 -28.66
CA LEU A 433 19.28 5.16 -28.45
C LEU A 433 19.32 5.61 -26.97
N PRO A 434 19.74 6.85 -26.71
CA PRO A 434 19.69 7.39 -25.38
C PRO A 434 18.22 7.48 -24.95
N GLN A 435 17.85 6.93 -23.81
CA GLN A 435 16.61 7.15 -23.06
C GLN A 435 15.43 6.20 -23.31
N PHE A 436 15.58 4.99 -23.75
CA PHE A 436 14.48 4.03 -23.55
C PHE A 436 14.66 3.34 -22.20
N ASN A 437 13.66 3.46 -21.32
CA ASN A 437 13.50 2.58 -20.18
C ASN A 437 13.52 1.14 -20.71
N ILE A 438 14.40 0.31 -20.17
CA ILE A 438 14.64 -1.03 -20.69
C ILE A 438 13.38 -1.89 -20.51
N LEU A 439 12.58 -1.62 -19.48
CA LEU A 439 11.28 -2.22 -19.25
C LEU A 439 10.21 -1.13 -19.23
N ASP A 440 9.27 -1.20 -20.16
CA ASP A 440 8.10 -0.32 -20.18
C ASP A 440 7.01 -0.90 -19.28
N ILE A 441 6.70 -0.19 -18.18
CA ILE A 441 5.75 -0.66 -17.18
C ILE A 441 4.51 0.23 -17.22
N ARG A 442 3.37 -0.37 -17.53
CA ARG A 442 2.05 0.27 -17.40
C ARG A 442 1.48 -0.05 -16.02
N SER A 443 0.73 0.90 -15.46
CA SER A 443 -0.01 0.71 -14.23
C SER A 443 -1.49 0.92 -14.43
N SER A 444 -2.28 0.06 -13.84
CA SER A 444 -3.72 0.15 -13.76
C SER A 444 -4.23 -0.41 -12.44
N ARG A 445 -5.51 -0.33 -12.20
CA ARG A 445 -6.16 -0.89 -11.03
C ARG A 445 -7.59 -1.30 -11.34
N LEU A 446 -8.09 -2.27 -10.60
CA LEU A 446 -9.52 -2.55 -10.58
C LEU A 446 -10.24 -1.46 -9.80
N THR A 447 -11.37 -1.03 -10.32
CA THR A 447 -12.24 -0.05 -9.69
C THR A 447 -13.65 -0.59 -9.54
N GLY A 448 -14.41 0.10 -8.72
CA GLY A 448 -15.76 -0.29 -8.36
C GLY A 448 -16.37 0.78 -7.48
N TYR A 449 -17.21 0.39 -6.57
CA TYR A 449 -17.83 1.26 -5.58
C TYR A 449 -17.80 0.62 -4.20
N ASP A 450 -17.74 1.43 -3.18
CA ASP A 450 -17.83 1.00 -1.80
C ASP A 450 -19.27 1.07 -1.31
N ARG A 451 -19.66 0.10 -0.53
CA ARG A 451 -21.00 0.05 0.05
C ARG A 451 -21.03 -0.72 1.35
N TRP A 452 -21.83 -0.22 2.28
CA TRP A 452 -22.28 -0.98 3.42
C TRP A 452 -23.43 -1.88 3.02
N PHE A 453 -23.40 -3.13 3.42
CA PHE A 453 -24.51 -4.08 3.31
C PHE A 453 -24.63 -4.88 4.59
N TYR A 454 -25.82 -5.44 4.82
CA TYR A 454 -26.01 -6.30 5.98
C TYR A 454 -25.71 -7.75 5.64
N SER A 455 -24.75 -8.35 6.37
CA SER A 455 -24.46 -9.79 6.28
C SER A 455 -25.37 -10.56 7.22
N TYR A 456 -26.33 -11.30 6.65
CA TYR A 456 -27.24 -12.12 7.45
C TYR A 456 -26.55 -13.30 8.13
N SER A 457 -25.46 -13.81 7.58
CA SER A 457 -24.66 -14.87 8.19
C SER A 457 -23.92 -14.37 9.41
N MET A 458 -23.33 -13.17 9.33
CA MET A 458 -22.57 -12.55 10.42
C MET A 458 -23.42 -11.72 11.39
N ARG A 459 -24.67 -11.40 11.00
CA ARG A 459 -25.56 -10.49 11.71
C ARG A 459 -24.93 -9.13 12.01
N LEU A 460 -24.20 -8.61 11.04
CA LEU A 460 -23.45 -7.36 11.12
C LEU A 460 -23.52 -6.58 9.82
N PRO A 461 -23.53 -5.25 9.85
CA PRO A 461 -23.26 -4.44 8.69
C PRO A 461 -21.80 -4.56 8.30
N LEU A 462 -21.52 -4.78 7.03
CA LEU A 462 -20.17 -4.89 6.47
C LEU A 462 -19.94 -3.79 5.45
N TRP A 463 -18.77 -3.19 5.52
CA TRP A 463 -18.25 -2.38 4.45
C TRP A 463 -17.38 -3.23 3.52
N SER A 464 -17.64 -3.15 2.21
CA SER A 464 -16.89 -3.89 1.19
C SER A 464 -16.82 -3.09 -0.10
N TYR A 465 -15.86 -3.45 -0.95
CA TYR A 465 -15.65 -2.85 -2.25
C TYR A 465 -16.12 -3.80 -3.35
N TYR A 466 -17.09 -3.34 -4.15
CA TYR A 466 -17.68 -4.11 -5.25
C TYR A 466 -17.04 -3.68 -6.56
N LEU A 467 -16.42 -4.62 -7.25
CA LEU A 467 -15.75 -4.35 -8.51
C LEU A 467 -16.76 -4.23 -9.66
N TRP A 468 -16.57 -3.26 -10.53
CA TRP A 468 -17.31 -3.17 -11.78
C TRP A 468 -16.80 -4.20 -12.78
N GLU A 469 -17.72 -4.93 -13.43
CA GLU A 469 -17.39 -5.94 -14.44
C GLU A 469 -16.60 -5.32 -15.60
N GLY A 470 -16.98 -4.15 -16.07
CA GLY A 470 -16.24 -3.44 -17.11
C GLY A 470 -14.82 -3.09 -16.71
N SER A 471 -14.58 -2.75 -15.43
CA SER A 471 -13.22 -2.53 -14.94
C SER A 471 -12.39 -3.82 -14.97
N ILE A 472 -12.99 -4.96 -14.63
CA ILE A 472 -12.34 -6.27 -14.73
C ILE A 472 -11.99 -6.56 -16.18
N THR A 473 -12.97 -6.46 -17.09
CA THR A 473 -12.80 -6.73 -18.52
C THR A 473 -11.71 -5.88 -19.13
N ASP A 474 -11.73 -4.57 -18.89
CA ASP A 474 -10.75 -3.63 -19.42
C ASP A 474 -9.32 -3.93 -18.92
N ASN A 475 -9.18 -4.29 -17.64
CA ASN A 475 -7.88 -4.61 -17.09
C ASN A 475 -7.35 -5.97 -17.56
N VAL A 476 -8.24 -6.95 -17.76
CA VAL A 476 -7.89 -8.24 -18.38
C VAL A 476 -7.40 -8.03 -19.81
N GLU A 477 -8.04 -7.15 -20.58
CA GLU A 477 -7.58 -6.79 -21.93
C GLU A 477 -6.15 -6.25 -21.90
N LEU A 478 -5.84 -5.33 -20.97
CA LEU A 478 -4.48 -4.77 -20.80
C LEU A 478 -3.44 -5.85 -20.44
N LEU A 479 -3.80 -6.79 -19.55
CA LEU A 479 -2.94 -7.91 -19.19
C LEU A 479 -2.68 -8.81 -20.40
N ASN A 480 -3.74 -9.16 -21.14
CA ASN A 480 -3.67 -10.01 -22.34
C ASN A 480 -2.86 -9.35 -23.47
N GLU A 481 -2.99 -8.03 -23.67
CA GLU A 481 -2.13 -7.29 -24.59
C GLU A 481 -0.65 -7.50 -24.29
N THR A 482 -0.27 -7.38 -23.01
CA THR A 482 1.11 -7.60 -22.59
C THR A 482 1.58 -9.03 -22.82
N LEU A 483 0.72 -10.01 -22.56
CA LEU A 483 1.00 -11.43 -22.84
C LEU A 483 1.07 -11.75 -24.34
N GLY A 484 0.56 -10.87 -25.22
CA GLY A 484 0.47 -11.09 -26.66
C GLY A 484 -0.73 -11.97 -27.03
N ILE A 485 -1.78 -11.95 -26.21
CA ILE A 485 -3.04 -12.62 -26.45
C ILE A 485 -4.03 -11.60 -27.03
N TYR A 486 -4.55 -11.85 -28.23
CA TYR A 486 -5.44 -10.94 -28.94
C TYR A 486 -6.61 -11.72 -29.53
N ASP A 487 -7.80 -11.11 -29.55
CA ASP A 487 -9.02 -11.72 -30.08
C ASP A 487 -8.94 -11.97 -31.59
N SER A 488 -8.24 -11.11 -32.32
CA SER A 488 -7.98 -11.28 -33.73
C SER A 488 -6.58 -10.84 -34.13
N TYR A 489 -6.09 -11.36 -35.28
CA TYR A 489 -4.79 -10.95 -35.84
C TYR A 489 -4.77 -9.45 -36.22
N ASP A 490 -5.92 -8.90 -36.59
CA ASP A 490 -6.06 -7.51 -37.01
C ASP A 490 -6.06 -6.53 -35.80
N ASP A 491 -6.32 -7.05 -34.58
CA ASP A 491 -6.36 -6.30 -33.34
C ASP A 491 -4.98 -6.24 -32.66
N GLN A 492 -3.96 -6.92 -33.21
CA GLN A 492 -2.62 -6.87 -32.65
C GLN A 492 -2.08 -5.44 -32.71
N PRO A 493 -1.77 -4.83 -31.54
CA PRO A 493 -1.15 -3.52 -31.54
C PRO A 493 0.20 -3.59 -32.27
N GLY A 494 0.49 -2.61 -33.11
CA GLY A 494 1.82 -2.46 -33.69
C GLY A 494 2.87 -2.31 -32.57
N ILE A 495 4.12 -2.65 -32.85
CA ILE A 495 5.25 -2.60 -31.91
C ILE A 495 5.34 -1.29 -31.11
N PHE A 496 4.70 -0.20 -31.57
CA PHE A 496 4.70 1.11 -30.96
C PHE A 496 3.38 1.52 -30.28
N SER A 497 2.36 0.66 -30.26
CA SER A 497 1.05 0.99 -29.65
C SER A 497 1.03 0.87 -28.12
N PHE A 498 2.13 0.43 -27.53
CA PHE A 498 2.30 0.36 -26.07
C PHE A 498 2.61 1.71 -25.39
N PHE A 499 2.71 2.80 -26.12
CA PHE A 499 2.73 4.14 -25.54
C PHE A 499 1.33 4.57 -25.14
N VAL A 500 0.78 3.90 -24.14
CA VAL A 500 -0.38 4.43 -23.40
C VAL A 500 0.16 5.55 -22.53
N GLU A 501 -0.46 6.75 -22.60
CA GLU A 501 -0.12 7.85 -21.69
C GLU A 501 -0.19 7.33 -20.25
N TYR A 502 0.93 7.41 -19.57
CA TYR A 502 1.06 6.94 -18.19
C TYR A 502 0.91 8.11 -17.23
N PRO A 503 0.19 7.99 -16.11
CA PRO A 503 -0.54 6.81 -15.63
C PRO A 503 -1.83 6.57 -16.41
N TYR A 504 -2.09 5.33 -16.75
CA TYR A 504 -3.32 4.91 -17.38
C TYR A 504 -4.48 5.06 -16.37
N ASP A 505 -5.31 6.06 -16.56
CA ASP A 505 -6.46 6.32 -15.69
C ASP A 505 -7.77 6.10 -16.46
N ARG A 506 -8.38 4.96 -16.22
CA ARG A 506 -9.72 4.64 -16.72
C ARG A 506 -10.83 5.10 -15.75
N GLY A 507 -10.50 5.83 -14.69
CA GLY A 507 -11.45 6.24 -13.67
C GLY A 507 -12.70 6.94 -14.19
N LEU A 508 -12.60 7.63 -15.34
CA LEU A 508 -13.72 8.30 -15.99
C LEU A 508 -14.67 7.35 -16.75
N LEU A 509 -14.21 6.14 -17.12
CA LEU A 509 -15.00 5.18 -17.88
C LEU A 509 -15.85 4.26 -17.00
N TYR A 510 -15.56 4.18 -15.71
CA TYR A 510 -16.18 3.19 -14.82
C TYR A 510 -17.63 3.47 -14.49
N GLN A 511 -18.11 4.68 -14.64
CA GLN A 511 -19.54 5.00 -14.45
C GLN A 511 -20.44 4.36 -15.53
N GLU A 512 -19.85 3.99 -16.67
CA GLU A 512 -20.56 3.33 -17.77
C GLU A 512 -20.75 1.83 -17.55
N TYR A 513 -19.97 1.24 -16.63
CA TYR A 513 -19.93 -0.21 -16.38
C TYR A 513 -20.67 -0.62 -15.10
N TYR A 514 -21.68 0.15 -14.73
CA TYR A 514 -22.46 -0.13 -13.55
C TYR A 514 -23.36 -1.35 -13.76
N ASP A 515 -23.13 -2.41 -13.01
CA ASP A 515 -23.96 -3.61 -13.01
C ASP A 515 -25.00 -3.50 -11.88
N GLU A 516 -26.27 -3.27 -12.23
CA GLU A 516 -27.37 -3.16 -11.27
C GLU A 516 -27.57 -4.46 -10.46
N GLU A 517 -27.19 -5.63 -11.02
CA GLU A 517 -27.30 -6.92 -10.32
C GLU A 517 -26.26 -7.06 -9.18
N MET A 518 -25.18 -6.28 -9.22
CA MET A 518 -24.13 -6.26 -8.19
C MET A 518 -24.42 -5.31 -7.04
N ILE A 519 -25.49 -4.49 -7.13
CA ILE A 519 -25.88 -3.61 -6.03
C ILE A 519 -26.48 -4.45 -4.92
N PRO A 520 -25.89 -4.48 -3.71
CA PRO A 520 -26.52 -5.11 -2.58
C PRO A 520 -27.86 -4.41 -2.27
N GLU A 521 -28.85 -5.17 -1.82
CA GLU A 521 -30.11 -4.62 -1.31
C GLU A 521 -29.83 -3.55 -0.27
N ASP A 522 -30.74 -2.58 -0.12
CA ASP A 522 -30.62 -1.56 0.93
C ASP A 522 -30.45 -2.22 2.29
N MET A 523 -29.58 -1.64 3.11
CA MET A 523 -29.33 -2.17 4.46
C MET A 523 -30.64 -2.17 5.26
N PRO A 524 -31.07 -3.32 5.79
CA PRO A 524 -32.21 -3.34 6.70
C PRO A 524 -31.89 -2.52 7.95
N PRO A 525 -32.89 -1.94 8.64
CA PRO A 525 -32.67 -1.30 9.93
C PRO A 525 -32.07 -2.30 10.93
N TYR A 526 -30.97 -1.93 11.54
CA TYR A 526 -30.26 -2.72 12.55
C TYR A 526 -29.90 -1.87 13.79
N TYR A 527 -29.65 -2.52 14.91
CA TYR A 527 -29.18 -1.85 16.13
C TYR A 527 -27.71 -1.43 15.95
N PRO A 528 -27.41 -0.11 15.96
CA PRO A 528 -26.03 0.36 15.99
C PRO A 528 -25.40 0.09 17.36
N ASN A 529 -24.12 0.38 17.51
CA ASN A 529 -23.50 0.36 18.82
C ASN A 529 -23.96 1.55 19.65
N LEU A 530 -25.06 1.36 20.39
CA LEU A 530 -25.68 2.41 21.22
C LEU A 530 -24.76 2.81 22.39
N THR A 531 -23.79 1.94 22.81
CA THR A 531 -22.86 2.29 23.90
C THR A 531 -21.83 3.34 23.48
N ASN A 532 -21.76 3.70 22.20
CA ASN A 532 -20.97 4.83 21.70
C ASN A 532 -21.79 6.12 21.58
N MET A 533 -23.05 6.10 22.03
CA MET A 533 -24.00 7.19 21.89
C MET A 533 -24.36 7.79 23.25
N THR A 534 -24.80 9.03 23.21
CA THR A 534 -25.52 9.63 24.32
C THR A 534 -26.94 9.10 24.36
N TYR A 535 -27.62 9.32 25.49
CA TYR A 535 -29.03 8.99 25.67
C TYR A 535 -29.91 9.59 24.54
N GLU A 536 -29.68 10.85 24.19
CA GLU A 536 -30.48 11.54 23.18
C GLU A 536 -30.24 10.99 21.78
N GLU A 537 -28.98 10.68 21.45
CA GLU A 537 -28.64 10.06 20.16
C GLU A 537 -29.26 8.67 20.05
N ALA A 538 -29.21 7.87 21.12
CA ALA A 538 -29.82 6.55 21.15
C ALA A 538 -31.35 6.63 21.03
N MET A 539 -32.00 7.60 21.71
CA MET A 539 -33.45 7.79 21.62
C MET A 539 -33.87 8.33 20.24
N ALA A 540 -33.11 9.26 19.66
CA ALA A 540 -33.35 9.77 18.31
C ALA A 540 -33.23 8.65 17.24
N TRP A 541 -32.23 7.78 17.39
CA TRP A 541 -32.12 6.59 16.56
C TRP A 541 -33.34 5.65 16.71
N ALA A 542 -33.76 5.39 17.95
CA ALA A 542 -34.90 4.53 18.24
C ALA A 542 -36.19 5.06 17.61
N ASP A 543 -36.47 6.35 17.76
CA ASP A 543 -37.63 7.02 17.15
C ASP A 543 -37.60 6.93 15.61
N ALA A 544 -36.44 7.18 15.00
CA ALA A 544 -36.23 7.10 13.54
C ALA A 544 -36.47 5.70 12.97
N ASN A 545 -36.23 4.65 13.77
CA ASN A 545 -36.37 3.25 13.35
C ASN A 545 -37.58 2.54 13.94
N GLY A 546 -38.46 3.25 14.66
CA GLY A 546 -39.68 2.69 15.25
C GLY A 546 -39.42 1.70 16.39
N VAL A 547 -38.28 1.81 17.07
CA VAL A 547 -37.85 0.95 18.18
C VAL A 547 -38.29 1.52 19.52
N THR A 548 -38.78 0.68 20.42
CA THR A 548 -39.02 1.08 21.80
C THR A 548 -37.83 0.72 22.67
N LEU A 549 -37.10 1.71 23.21
CA LEU A 549 -36.01 1.49 24.15
C LEU A 549 -36.50 1.65 25.59
N ASN A 550 -36.26 0.59 26.42
CA ASN A 550 -36.43 0.63 27.86
C ASN A 550 -35.13 1.17 28.50
N VAL A 551 -35.21 2.29 29.20
CA VAL A 551 -34.02 2.97 29.71
C VAL A 551 -33.92 2.72 31.24
N THR A 552 -32.73 2.30 31.67
CA THR A 552 -32.36 2.20 33.09
C THR A 552 -31.28 3.24 33.34
N PHE A 553 -31.47 4.10 34.37
CA PHE A 553 -30.48 5.10 34.75
C PHE A 553 -29.72 4.64 36.00
N ILE A 554 -28.40 4.82 35.99
CA ILE A 554 -27.55 4.70 37.20
C ILE A 554 -27.42 6.10 37.78
N ASN A 555 -28.11 6.36 38.89
CA ASN A 555 -28.17 7.67 39.52
C ASN A 555 -27.00 7.91 40.47
N GLU A 556 -26.77 9.18 40.83
CA GLU A 556 -25.77 9.57 41.81
C GLU A 556 -25.95 8.78 43.15
N GLY A 557 -24.88 8.12 43.62
CA GLY A 557 -24.86 7.28 44.79
C GLY A 557 -25.08 5.79 44.53
N GLU A 558 -25.39 5.39 43.31
CA GLU A 558 -25.45 3.99 42.89
C GLU A 558 -24.08 3.48 42.36
N ASP A 559 -23.88 2.18 42.50
CA ASP A 559 -22.64 1.54 42.00
C ASP A 559 -22.53 1.67 40.47
N GLY A 560 -21.38 2.13 40.01
CA GLY A 560 -21.15 2.39 38.55
C GLY A 560 -21.50 3.81 38.11
N TYR A 561 -21.94 4.73 38.98
CA TYR A 561 -22.15 6.14 38.60
C TYR A 561 -20.83 6.86 38.42
N ASP A 562 -20.68 7.49 37.23
CA ASP A 562 -19.58 8.40 36.91
C ASP A 562 -20.14 9.79 36.58
N PRO A 563 -19.83 10.82 37.38
CA PRO A 563 -20.30 12.17 37.15
C PRO A 563 -19.79 12.79 35.83
N ASN A 564 -18.67 12.24 35.25
CA ASN A 564 -18.13 12.70 33.99
C ASN A 564 -18.77 12.03 32.76
N ALA A 565 -19.56 10.99 32.97
CA ALA A 565 -20.20 10.21 31.92
C ALA A 565 -21.74 10.30 31.95
N VAL A 566 -22.30 11.30 32.64
CA VAL A 566 -23.74 11.51 32.70
C VAL A 566 -24.36 11.63 31.32
N GLY A 567 -25.39 10.84 31.03
CA GLY A 567 -26.04 10.76 29.74
C GLY A 567 -25.44 9.76 28.76
N SER A 568 -24.32 9.11 29.11
CA SER A 568 -23.71 8.09 28.26
C SER A 568 -24.39 6.74 28.41
N VAL A 569 -24.63 6.07 27.28
CA VAL A 569 -25.13 4.70 27.24
C VAL A 569 -23.95 3.75 27.54
N ILE A 570 -24.07 2.90 28.52
CA ILE A 570 -23.02 1.96 28.96
C ILE A 570 -23.33 0.50 28.65
N SER A 571 -24.57 0.18 28.36
CA SER A 571 -24.98 -1.15 27.93
C SER A 571 -26.20 -1.09 27.06
N GLN A 572 -26.35 -2.06 26.19
CA GLN A 572 -27.51 -2.21 25.31
C GLN A 572 -27.94 -3.67 25.19
N TYR A 573 -29.22 -3.85 24.92
CA TYR A 573 -29.83 -5.07 24.41
C TYR A 573 -30.92 -4.70 23.40
N PRO A 574 -31.00 -5.34 22.24
CA PRO A 574 -30.10 -6.36 21.71
C PRO A 574 -28.70 -5.82 21.42
N ALA A 575 -27.77 -6.73 21.09
CA ALA A 575 -26.41 -6.39 20.74
C ALA A 575 -26.35 -5.61 19.40
N TYR A 576 -25.22 -4.94 19.19
CA TYR A 576 -24.92 -4.32 17.90
C TYR A 576 -25.09 -5.29 16.73
N GLY A 577 -25.64 -4.81 15.62
CA GLY A 577 -25.83 -5.56 14.39
C GLY A 577 -27.16 -6.33 14.30
N GLN A 578 -27.88 -6.54 15.39
CA GLN A 578 -29.16 -7.25 15.37
C GLN A 578 -30.23 -6.47 14.61
N LEU A 579 -31.08 -7.17 13.82
CA LEU A 579 -32.12 -6.53 13.02
C LEU A 579 -33.24 -5.96 13.89
N VAL A 580 -33.72 -4.78 13.52
CA VAL A 580 -34.86 -4.14 14.19
C VAL A 580 -36.13 -4.99 14.04
N GLU A 581 -36.32 -5.69 12.92
CA GLU A 581 -37.48 -6.56 12.68
C GLU A 581 -37.55 -7.73 13.67
N ASP A 582 -36.39 -8.27 14.10
CA ASP A 582 -36.31 -9.34 15.09
C ASP A 582 -36.48 -8.82 16.51
N PHE A 583 -36.12 -7.57 16.74
CA PHE A 583 -36.12 -6.90 18.07
C PHE A 583 -36.80 -5.53 17.98
N PRO A 584 -38.15 -5.46 17.92
CA PRO A 584 -38.85 -4.17 17.84
C PRO A 584 -38.76 -3.36 19.15
N SER A 585 -38.24 -3.95 20.22
CA SER A 585 -37.96 -3.28 21.47
C SER A 585 -36.62 -3.71 22.06
N GLY A 586 -35.92 -2.78 22.70
CA GLY A 586 -34.63 -3.00 23.31
C GLY A 586 -34.52 -2.38 24.69
N SER A 587 -33.35 -2.43 25.28
CA SER A 587 -33.04 -1.73 26.53
C SER A 587 -31.63 -1.14 26.49
N ILE A 588 -31.47 -0.01 27.17
CA ILE A 588 -30.17 0.63 27.40
C ILE A 588 -30.00 0.99 28.87
N THR A 589 -28.74 0.98 29.32
CA THR A 589 -28.39 1.55 30.63
C THR A 589 -27.61 2.83 30.41
N VAL A 590 -28.02 3.89 31.10
CA VAL A 590 -27.50 5.25 30.93
C VAL A 590 -26.99 5.74 32.30
N ILE A 591 -25.84 6.38 32.32
CA ILE A 591 -25.33 7.01 33.52
C ILE A 591 -26.05 8.35 33.75
N GLY A 592 -26.73 8.46 34.88
CA GLY A 592 -27.48 9.67 35.27
C GLY A 592 -28.74 9.91 34.48
N ASN A 593 -29.53 10.88 34.89
CA ASN A 593 -30.71 11.32 34.18
C ASN A 593 -30.30 12.24 33.02
N PRO A 594 -30.98 12.17 31.87
CA PRO A 594 -30.68 13.07 30.74
C PRO A 594 -30.97 14.52 31.11
N LEU A 595 -30.02 15.37 30.82
CA LEU A 595 -30.12 16.81 31.00
C LEU A 595 -30.81 17.47 29.80
N SER A 596 -31.30 18.68 30.00
CA SER A 596 -31.69 19.51 28.84
C SER A 596 -30.47 19.81 27.96
N GLU A 597 -30.69 20.02 26.66
CA GLU A 597 -29.58 20.37 25.73
C GLU A 597 -28.80 21.62 26.15
N GLU A 598 -29.47 22.57 26.84
CA GLU A 598 -28.86 23.80 27.33
C GLU A 598 -27.89 23.52 28.52
N ASP A 599 -28.07 22.40 29.20
CA ASP A 599 -27.29 22.04 30.41
C ASP A 599 -26.15 21.07 30.10
N LYS A 600 -25.99 20.68 28.85
CA LYS A 600 -24.96 19.72 28.40
C LYS A 600 -23.76 20.36 27.76
N VAL A 601 -22.62 19.68 27.90
CA VAL A 601 -21.43 19.97 27.10
C VAL A 601 -21.63 19.37 25.70
N PRO A 602 -21.57 20.19 24.63
CA PRO A 602 -21.76 19.70 23.28
C PRO A 602 -20.65 18.77 22.79
N ASN A 603 -20.94 17.98 21.75
CA ASN A 603 -19.89 17.27 21.02
C ASN A 603 -19.18 18.26 20.08
N PHE A 604 -17.93 18.56 20.37
CA PHE A 604 -17.09 19.42 19.57
C PHE A 604 -16.17 18.67 18.59
N VAL A 605 -16.04 17.35 18.73
CA VAL A 605 -15.21 16.56 17.82
C VAL A 605 -15.77 16.66 16.40
N GLY A 606 -14.90 17.03 15.46
CA GLY A 606 -15.28 17.33 14.09
C GLY A 606 -15.81 18.75 13.85
N LYS A 607 -16.02 19.54 14.91
CA LYS A 607 -16.43 20.95 14.85
C LYS A 607 -15.24 21.88 14.77
N SER A 608 -15.49 23.13 14.40
CA SER A 608 -14.48 24.19 14.44
C SER A 608 -14.08 24.55 15.87
N ILE A 609 -12.80 24.78 16.12
CA ILE A 609 -12.32 25.32 17.41
C ILE A 609 -13.00 26.62 17.80
N TYR A 610 -13.46 27.42 16.84
CA TYR A 610 -14.21 28.66 17.09
C TYR A 610 -15.57 28.37 17.72
N GLU A 611 -16.25 27.29 17.33
CA GLU A 611 -17.51 26.86 17.96
C GLU A 611 -17.30 26.50 19.43
N VAL A 612 -16.14 25.93 19.78
CA VAL A 612 -15.79 25.66 21.18
C VAL A 612 -15.62 26.96 21.97
N TYR A 613 -14.89 27.94 21.41
CA TYR A 613 -14.69 29.23 22.07
C TYR A 613 -16.00 29.98 22.25
N ASP A 614 -16.85 30.01 21.21
CA ASP A 614 -18.15 30.67 21.29
C ASP A 614 -19.06 30.05 22.36
N TRP A 615 -19.13 28.71 22.40
CA TRP A 615 -19.88 28.00 23.44
C TRP A 615 -19.30 28.26 24.83
N ALA A 616 -17.99 28.17 24.96
CA ALA A 616 -17.30 28.35 26.25
C ALA A 616 -17.54 29.78 26.81
N ASN A 617 -17.43 30.79 25.96
CA ASN A 617 -17.70 32.19 26.34
C ASN A 617 -19.16 32.37 26.82
N ASN A 618 -20.12 31.75 26.12
CA ASN A 618 -21.54 31.86 26.47
C ASN A 618 -21.91 31.11 27.77
N ASN A 619 -21.11 30.10 28.15
CA ASN A 619 -21.35 29.26 29.33
C ASN A 619 -20.33 29.47 30.46
N GLY A 620 -19.42 30.45 30.35
CA GLY A 620 -18.46 30.78 31.40
C GLY A 620 -17.30 29.78 31.54
N TYR A 621 -16.97 29.04 30.46
CA TYR A 621 -15.91 28.05 30.44
C TYR A 621 -14.56 28.64 30.02
N SER A 622 -13.48 28.08 30.58
CA SER A 622 -12.13 28.28 30.07
C SER A 622 -11.78 27.17 29.07
N VAL A 623 -11.16 27.54 27.95
CA VAL A 623 -10.71 26.58 26.92
C VAL A 623 -9.20 26.45 26.97
N ASN A 624 -8.70 25.24 27.20
CA ASN A 624 -7.27 24.90 27.06
C ASN A 624 -7.09 24.16 25.72
N ALA A 625 -6.63 24.87 24.70
CA ALA A 625 -6.53 24.32 23.37
C ALA A 625 -5.10 23.81 23.08
N THR A 626 -4.97 22.57 22.69
CA THR A 626 -3.72 21.94 22.22
C THR A 626 -3.76 21.80 20.71
N VAL A 627 -2.66 22.14 20.06
CA VAL A 627 -2.53 22.09 18.61
C VAL A 627 -1.84 20.80 18.21
N GLN A 628 -2.44 20.04 17.30
CA GLN A 628 -1.82 18.92 16.62
C GLN A 628 -1.48 19.30 15.19
N ALA A 629 -0.22 19.11 14.80
CA ALA A 629 0.22 19.35 13.43
C ALA A 629 -0.54 18.47 12.45
N ASN A 630 -0.95 19.04 11.32
CA ASN A 630 -1.65 18.34 10.25
C ASN A 630 -1.22 18.89 8.90
N SER A 631 -1.17 18.01 7.90
CA SER A 631 -0.82 18.35 6.52
C SER A 631 -2.03 18.59 5.61
N ASP A 632 -3.24 18.29 6.07
CA ASP A 632 -4.49 18.51 5.33
C ASP A 632 -5.16 19.83 5.74
N GLU A 633 -5.13 20.82 4.85
CA GLU A 633 -5.74 22.12 5.09
C GLU A 633 -7.26 22.07 5.29
N SER A 634 -7.93 21.07 4.73
CA SER A 634 -9.38 20.90 4.90
C SER A 634 -9.77 20.59 6.34
N LEU A 635 -8.83 20.08 7.14
CA LEU A 635 -9.03 19.76 8.55
C LEU A 635 -8.55 20.86 9.50
N ALA A 636 -7.99 21.95 8.98
CA ALA A 636 -7.46 23.06 9.80
C ALA A 636 -8.53 23.65 10.72
N GLY A 637 -8.21 23.73 12.01
CA GLY A 637 -9.13 24.22 13.03
C GLY A 637 -10.19 23.22 13.48
N GLN A 638 -10.21 22.02 12.94
CA GLN A 638 -11.14 20.97 13.35
C GLN A 638 -10.70 20.33 14.66
N VAL A 639 -11.63 20.19 15.60
CA VAL A 639 -11.39 19.54 16.89
C VAL A 639 -11.29 18.03 16.72
N ILE A 640 -10.21 17.47 17.25
CA ILE A 640 -9.89 16.02 17.22
C ILE A 640 -10.42 15.35 18.47
N SER A 641 -10.26 16.01 19.63
CA SER A 641 -10.67 15.46 20.92
C SER A 641 -11.08 16.55 21.88
N GLN A 642 -11.93 16.20 22.84
CA GLN A 642 -12.31 17.04 23.97
C GLN A 642 -12.18 16.24 25.27
N SER A 643 -11.79 16.91 26.36
CA SER A 643 -11.56 16.28 27.67
C SER A 643 -12.86 15.91 28.39
N ILE A 644 -13.95 16.59 28.08
CA ILE A 644 -15.26 16.36 28.68
C ILE A 644 -16.14 15.65 27.64
N GLN A 645 -16.69 14.53 28.02
CA GLN A 645 -17.60 13.78 27.14
C GLN A 645 -18.82 14.62 26.77
N ALA A 646 -19.23 14.56 25.51
CA ALA A 646 -20.47 15.20 25.07
C ALA A 646 -21.67 14.66 25.85
N GLY A 647 -22.60 15.54 26.21
CA GLY A 647 -23.74 15.17 27.06
C GLY A 647 -23.47 15.24 28.57
N THR A 648 -22.23 15.45 29.00
CA THR A 648 -21.89 15.70 30.41
C THR A 648 -22.54 17.01 30.91
N ASP A 649 -22.97 17.02 32.18
CA ASP A 649 -23.51 18.24 32.81
C ASP A 649 -22.44 19.36 32.81
N LYS A 650 -22.74 20.45 32.14
CA LYS A 650 -21.84 21.62 32.06
C LYS A 650 -21.58 22.27 33.43
N SER A 651 -22.45 22.06 34.44
CA SER A 651 -22.26 22.62 35.76
C SER A 651 -21.14 21.95 36.59
N LEU A 652 -20.72 20.75 36.17
CA LEU A 652 -19.64 19.98 36.84
C LEU A 652 -18.24 20.47 36.51
N HIS A 653 -18.08 21.28 35.48
CA HIS A 653 -16.80 21.71 34.98
C HIS A 653 -16.79 23.23 34.73
N SER A 654 -15.60 23.82 34.77
CA SER A 654 -15.38 25.24 34.43
C SER A 654 -14.34 25.45 33.33
N SER A 655 -13.77 24.36 32.83
CA SER A 655 -12.79 24.39 31.74
C SER A 655 -12.93 23.12 30.87
N ILE A 656 -12.57 23.26 29.62
CA ILE A 656 -12.52 22.15 28.67
C ILE A 656 -11.17 22.18 27.95
N ASP A 657 -10.50 21.00 27.91
CA ASP A 657 -9.31 20.83 27.10
C ASP A 657 -9.73 20.26 25.75
N VAL A 658 -9.22 20.82 24.68
CA VAL A 658 -9.50 20.35 23.32
C VAL A 658 -8.20 20.25 22.53
N THR A 659 -8.10 19.23 21.71
CA THR A 659 -7.04 19.10 20.70
C THR A 659 -7.64 19.37 19.34
N TYR A 660 -6.97 20.17 18.53
CA TYR A 660 -7.43 20.51 17.19
C TYR A 660 -6.28 20.52 16.19
N TYR A 661 -6.62 20.33 14.91
CA TYR A 661 -5.63 20.33 13.84
C TYR A 661 -5.17 21.73 13.48
N GLU A 662 -3.86 21.90 13.41
CA GLU A 662 -3.22 23.07 12.79
C GLU A 662 -2.30 22.61 11.66
N ILE A 663 -2.24 23.38 10.57
CA ILE A 663 -1.29 23.12 9.50
C ILE A 663 0.10 23.55 9.98
N PRO A 664 1.13 22.69 9.83
CA PRO A 664 2.50 23.08 10.15
C PRO A 664 2.89 24.32 9.38
N THR A 665 3.37 25.33 10.11
CA THR A 665 3.88 26.55 9.49
C THR A 665 5.30 26.34 9.00
N ILE A 666 5.59 26.84 7.81
CA ILE A 666 6.91 26.81 7.20
C ILE A 666 7.63 28.11 7.56
N SER A 667 8.89 28.00 8.01
CA SER A 667 9.71 29.19 8.25
C SER A 667 10.14 29.85 6.94
N THR A 668 9.87 31.14 6.82
CA THR A 668 10.29 31.95 5.67
C THR A 668 11.62 32.71 5.91
N SER A 669 12.29 32.47 7.03
CA SER A 669 13.53 33.20 7.41
C SER A 669 14.66 33.00 6.37
N GLU A 670 14.70 31.91 5.67
CA GLU A 670 15.66 31.68 4.59
C GLU A 670 15.39 32.58 3.36
N LEU A 671 14.13 32.90 3.07
CA LEU A 671 13.76 33.83 2.00
C LEU A 671 14.28 35.26 2.32
N ASP A 672 14.19 35.65 3.57
CA ASP A 672 14.73 36.96 4.00
C ASP A 672 16.24 37.02 3.76
N GLY A 673 16.97 35.94 4.04
CA GLY A 673 18.40 35.81 3.73
C GLY A 673 18.70 35.69 2.23
N GLY A 674 17.73 35.33 1.43
CA GLY A 674 17.82 35.20 -0.03
C GLY A 674 17.61 36.49 -0.81
N ILE A 675 17.15 37.57 -0.15
CA ILE A 675 16.94 38.87 -0.80
C ILE A 675 18.29 39.41 -1.31
N GLY A 676 18.32 39.76 -2.57
CA GLY A 676 19.52 40.25 -3.26
C GLY A 676 20.47 39.16 -3.76
N VAL A 677 20.20 37.90 -3.43
CA VAL A 677 21.08 36.75 -3.75
C VAL A 677 20.38 35.67 -4.54
N TRP A 678 19.16 35.27 -4.14
CA TRP A 678 18.47 34.13 -4.72
C TRP A 678 17.84 34.44 -6.06
N THR A 679 18.09 33.54 -7.01
CA THR A 679 17.46 33.48 -8.33
C THR A 679 16.20 32.62 -8.28
N THR A 680 15.49 32.52 -9.39
CA THR A 680 14.33 31.60 -9.53
C THR A 680 14.68 30.16 -9.23
N SER A 681 15.93 29.74 -9.45
CA SER A 681 16.41 28.39 -9.18
C SER A 681 16.51 28.10 -7.69
N GLU A 682 17.11 29.02 -6.92
CA GLU A 682 17.19 28.87 -5.46
C GLU A 682 15.82 28.96 -4.81
N ILE A 683 14.95 29.86 -5.29
CA ILE A 683 13.56 29.97 -4.84
C ILE A 683 12.83 28.65 -5.06
N SER A 684 12.90 28.08 -6.27
CA SER A 684 12.25 26.81 -6.60
C SER A 684 12.80 25.64 -5.76
N SER A 685 14.12 25.63 -5.54
CA SER A 685 14.77 24.63 -4.69
C SER A 685 14.35 24.76 -3.23
N TRP A 686 14.20 25.98 -2.71
CA TRP A 686 13.69 26.24 -1.38
C TRP A 686 12.23 25.79 -1.26
N MET A 687 11.36 26.15 -2.21
CA MET A 687 9.95 25.75 -2.21
C MET A 687 9.81 24.21 -2.22
N SER A 688 10.59 23.53 -3.05
CA SER A 688 10.61 22.06 -3.10
C SER A 688 11.08 21.45 -1.78
N ARG A 689 12.16 21.99 -1.19
CA ARG A 689 12.70 21.53 0.11
C ARG A 689 11.71 21.75 1.25
N MET A 690 10.96 22.85 1.23
CA MET A 690 9.94 23.18 2.21
C MET A 690 8.59 22.49 1.94
N GLY A 691 8.49 21.70 0.88
CA GLY A 691 7.27 20.97 0.53
C GLY A 691 6.12 21.85 0.07
N ILE A 692 6.39 23.07 -0.46
CA ILE A 692 5.36 23.99 -0.94
C ILE A 692 4.83 23.49 -2.28
N THR A 693 3.52 23.22 -2.34
CA THR A 693 2.86 22.59 -3.50
C THR A 693 2.33 23.57 -4.54
N THR A 694 2.20 24.84 -4.15
CA THR A 694 1.70 25.89 -5.05
C THR A 694 2.80 26.37 -6.00
N SER A 695 2.41 26.70 -7.23
CA SER A 695 3.33 27.33 -8.18
C SER A 695 3.67 28.77 -7.77
N PRO A 696 4.95 29.16 -7.76
CA PRO A 696 5.34 30.52 -7.46
C PRO A 696 4.86 31.49 -8.53
N GLN A 697 4.43 32.67 -8.11
CA GLN A 697 4.14 33.79 -8.98
C GLN A 697 5.39 34.70 -9.05
N TYR A 698 5.82 35.04 -10.24
CA TYR A 698 6.97 35.95 -10.42
C TYR A 698 6.52 37.26 -11.03
N THR A 699 7.00 38.34 -10.45
CA THR A 699 6.89 39.70 -10.99
C THR A 699 8.28 40.31 -11.07
N TYR A 700 8.46 41.27 -11.94
CA TYR A 700 9.77 41.83 -12.23
C TYR A 700 9.75 43.35 -12.03
N VAL A 701 10.81 43.88 -11.45
CA VAL A 701 10.97 45.29 -11.21
C VAL A 701 12.33 45.76 -11.73
N GLU A 702 12.33 46.79 -12.54
CA GLU A 702 13.56 47.42 -13.01
C GLU A 702 14.29 48.13 -11.87
N THR A 703 15.52 47.73 -11.61
CA THR A 703 16.37 48.31 -10.55
C THR A 703 17.83 48.09 -10.84
N SER A 704 18.66 49.01 -10.35
CA SER A 704 20.12 48.90 -10.33
C SER A 704 20.67 48.46 -8.97
N ASP A 705 19.82 48.34 -7.95
CA ASP A 705 20.24 48.09 -6.57
C ASP A 705 20.51 46.62 -6.32
N TYR A 706 20.00 45.75 -7.20
CA TYR A 706 20.12 44.29 -7.11
C TYR A 706 20.60 43.71 -8.45
N ALA A 707 21.31 42.59 -8.41
CA ALA A 707 21.73 41.90 -9.62
C ALA A 707 20.52 41.37 -10.39
N GLU A 708 20.59 41.42 -11.73
CA GLU A 708 19.51 40.94 -12.60
C GLU A 708 19.12 39.47 -12.27
N GLY A 709 17.82 39.20 -12.16
CA GLY A 709 17.26 37.88 -11.86
C GLY A 709 17.24 37.53 -10.37
N THR A 710 17.71 38.40 -9.46
CA THR A 710 17.70 38.11 -8.03
C THR A 710 16.42 38.58 -7.32
N LEU A 711 16.08 37.91 -6.22
CA LEU A 711 14.93 38.21 -5.39
C LEU A 711 15.08 39.60 -4.71
N ILE A 712 14.08 40.45 -4.88
CA ILE A 712 14.00 41.78 -4.20
C ILE A 712 13.12 41.68 -2.94
N ARG A 713 11.97 40.99 -3.08
CA ARG A 713 11.00 40.83 -2.01
C ARG A 713 10.03 39.70 -2.37
N TYR A 714 9.32 39.21 -1.38
CA TYR A 714 8.22 38.27 -1.56
C TYR A 714 7.00 38.73 -0.77
N SER A 715 5.85 38.16 -1.12
CA SER A 715 4.60 38.28 -0.36
C SER A 715 3.87 36.95 -0.40
N MET A 716 3.02 36.75 0.58
CA MET A 716 2.20 35.56 0.73
C MET A 716 0.72 35.94 0.72
N ASN A 717 -0.14 35.03 0.32
CA ASN A 717 -1.60 35.17 0.41
C ASN A 717 -2.15 34.86 1.83
N THR A 718 -1.29 34.51 2.78
CA THR A 718 -1.61 34.16 4.17
C THR A 718 -0.64 34.82 5.14
N ASP A 719 -1.04 34.97 6.41
CA ASP A 719 -0.18 35.54 7.45
C ASP A 719 0.96 34.63 7.89
N LYS A 720 0.77 33.31 7.74
CA LYS A 720 1.76 32.27 8.05
C LYS A 720 1.93 31.38 6.84
N ALA A 721 3.17 31.05 6.50
CA ALA A 721 3.46 30.15 5.40
C ALA A 721 3.07 28.70 5.76
N THR A 722 2.41 28.04 4.84
CA THR A 722 2.12 26.62 4.84
C THR A 722 2.48 26.04 3.47
N ARG A 723 2.42 24.73 3.29
CA ARG A 723 2.70 24.08 1.98
C ARG A 723 1.78 24.57 0.84
N ASN A 724 0.55 25.03 1.17
CA ASN A 724 -0.43 25.51 0.18
C ASN A 724 -0.41 27.04 0.04
N THR A 725 0.54 27.71 0.69
CA THR A 725 0.70 29.17 0.58
C THR A 725 1.17 29.56 -0.80
N THR A 726 0.45 30.46 -1.44
CA THR A 726 0.88 31.04 -2.71
C THR A 726 1.85 32.17 -2.46
N PHE A 727 3.04 32.05 -2.98
CA PHE A 727 4.09 33.06 -2.90
C PHE A 727 4.14 33.87 -4.19
N THR A 728 4.26 35.18 -4.04
CA THR A 728 4.59 36.10 -5.13
C THR A 728 5.99 36.65 -4.87
N PHE A 729 6.91 36.36 -5.79
CA PHE A 729 8.30 36.80 -5.74
C PHE A 729 8.51 37.97 -6.71
N VAL A 730 9.18 38.99 -6.27
CA VAL A 730 9.57 40.15 -7.08
C VAL A 730 11.06 40.05 -7.36
N LEU A 731 11.41 39.96 -8.64
CA LEU A 731 12.79 39.82 -9.11
C LEU A 731 13.30 41.11 -9.78
N ALA A 732 14.59 41.30 -9.71
CA ALA A 732 15.26 42.41 -10.36
C ALA A 732 15.38 42.19 -11.88
N THR A 733 15.15 43.23 -12.67
CA THR A 733 15.57 43.31 -14.07
C THR A 733 16.46 44.52 -14.29
N ALA A 734 17.36 44.39 -15.24
CA ALA A 734 18.23 45.53 -15.61
C ALA A 734 17.39 46.69 -16.13
N PRO A 735 17.71 47.95 -15.74
CA PRO A 735 17.05 49.10 -16.30
C PRO A 735 17.16 49.13 -17.79
N THR A 736 16.04 49.27 -18.47
CA THR A 736 16.02 49.41 -19.94
C THR A 736 16.66 50.75 -20.27
N THR A 737 17.86 50.75 -20.83
CA THR A 737 18.47 51.98 -21.38
C THR A 737 17.67 52.40 -22.62
N THR A 738 16.76 53.31 -22.41
CA THR A 738 16.03 53.93 -23.53
C THR A 738 17.04 54.67 -24.38
N PRO A 739 17.21 54.39 -25.65
CA PRO A 739 18.06 55.19 -26.50
C PRO A 739 17.50 56.62 -26.54
N THR A 740 18.36 57.62 -26.29
CA THR A 740 18.05 59.03 -26.36
C THR A 740 17.35 59.34 -27.67
N PRO A 741 16.13 59.89 -27.71
CA PRO A 741 15.46 60.22 -28.94
C PRO A 741 16.19 61.33 -29.65
N THR A 742 16.55 61.12 -30.91
CA THR A 742 17.01 62.15 -31.88
C THR A 742 15.88 63.19 -32.01
N PRO A 743 16.16 64.46 -31.95
CA PRO A 743 15.12 65.51 -32.02
C PRO A 743 14.41 65.49 -33.34
N THR A 744 13.12 65.26 -33.33
CA THR A 744 12.22 65.34 -34.47
C THR A 744 11.76 66.78 -34.64
N PRO A 745 11.71 67.30 -35.86
CA PRO A 745 11.34 68.71 -36.11
C PRO A 745 9.87 68.98 -35.83
N THR A 746 9.63 70.17 -35.29
CA THR A 746 8.34 70.75 -34.90
C THR A 746 7.30 70.74 -36.03
N PRO A 747 6.10 70.22 -35.85
CA PRO A 747 5.01 70.47 -36.79
C PRO A 747 4.17 71.70 -36.39
N THR A 748 3.81 72.42 -37.41
CA THR A 748 2.93 73.59 -37.47
C THR A 748 1.50 73.26 -37.03
N PRO A 749 0.78 74.21 -36.40
CA PRO A 749 -0.53 73.97 -35.87
C PRO A 749 -1.64 73.99 -36.91
N THR A 750 -2.60 73.08 -36.79
CA THR A 750 -3.84 73.05 -37.55
C THR A 750 -5.04 73.02 -36.63
N PRO A 751 -6.14 73.57 -37.04
CA PRO A 751 -7.14 74.14 -36.14
C PRO A 751 -8.22 73.16 -35.66
N THR A 752 -8.83 73.62 -34.57
CA THR A 752 -9.97 73.03 -33.89
C THR A 752 -11.24 72.97 -34.78
N PRO A 753 -12.08 72.04 -34.61
CA PRO A 753 -13.51 72.22 -34.69
C PRO A 753 -14.31 71.75 -33.48
N THR A 754 -15.25 72.51 -33.23
CA THR A 754 -16.34 72.69 -32.27
C THR A 754 -17.38 71.57 -32.23
N PRO A 755 -18.28 71.53 -31.26
CA PRO A 755 -18.74 70.30 -30.59
C PRO A 755 -20.20 69.83 -30.89
N THR A 756 -20.47 68.68 -30.34
CA THR A 756 -21.80 68.19 -29.77
C THR A 756 -22.96 67.95 -30.76
N PRO A 757 -23.91 67.04 -30.48
CA PRO A 757 -24.50 66.73 -29.16
C PRO A 757 -24.87 65.25 -28.92
N THR A 758 -25.18 64.96 -27.66
CA THR A 758 -25.98 63.88 -27.12
C THR A 758 -27.46 64.00 -27.51
N PRO A 759 -28.21 62.92 -27.60
CA PRO A 759 -29.24 62.61 -26.62
C PRO A 759 -29.46 61.09 -26.34
N THR A 760 -29.66 60.71 -25.13
CA THR A 760 -30.90 60.56 -24.33
C THR A 760 -31.74 59.27 -24.58
N SER A 761 -31.81 58.49 -23.50
CA SER A 761 -32.96 57.77 -22.93
C SER A 761 -33.50 56.46 -23.54
N THR A 762 -33.30 55.45 -22.74
CA THR A 762 -34.30 54.61 -21.97
C THR A 762 -35.41 53.88 -22.70
N PRO A 763 -36.03 52.92 -21.98
CA PRO A 763 -36.16 51.49 -22.26
C PRO A 763 -37.64 51.16 -22.61
N PRO A 764 -38.32 50.07 -22.37
CA PRO A 764 -38.03 48.76 -21.84
C PRO A 764 -38.79 47.59 -22.57
N SER A 765 -38.73 46.45 -21.91
CA SER A 765 -39.78 45.39 -21.84
C SER A 765 -39.79 44.26 -22.84
N SER A 766 -39.65 43.09 -22.28
CA SER A 766 -40.64 42.03 -21.98
C SER A 766 -40.77 40.91 -23.01
N GLU A 767 -40.78 39.74 -22.40
CA GLU A 767 -41.53 38.51 -22.78
C GLU A 767 -41.08 37.81 -24.07
N SER A 768 -40.98 36.54 -24.16
CA SER A 768 -41.50 35.36 -23.46
C SER A 768 -41.15 34.14 -24.31
N SER A 769 -41.03 33.03 -23.65
CA SER A 769 -41.47 31.70 -24.07
C SER A 769 -40.79 31.00 -25.26
N GLY A 770 -40.37 29.81 -25.01
CA GLY A 770 -40.88 28.57 -25.58
C GLY A 770 -39.84 27.64 -26.09
N GLU A 771 -39.78 26.54 -25.42
CA GLU A 771 -39.74 25.16 -25.92
C GLU A 771 -38.89 24.83 -27.15
N GLU A 772 -37.87 24.00 -26.98
CA GLU A 772 -37.85 22.53 -27.17
C GLU A 772 -36.65 21.92 -26.48
#